data_588245f0f1b2913eb2824219255a2d84
#
_entry.id   588245f0f1b2913eb2824219255a2d84
#
_cell.length_a   1.000
_cell.length_b   1.000
_cell.length_c   1.000
_cell.angle_alpha   90.00
_cell.angle_beta   90.00
_cell.angle_gamma   90.00
#
_symmetry.space_group_name_H-M   'P 1'
#
loop_
_entity.id
_entity.type
_entity.pdbx_description
1 polymer ?
#
loop_
_entity_poly.entity_id
_entity_poly.type
_entity_poly.pdbx_seq_one_letter_code
_entity_poly.pdbx_strand_id
1 'polypeptide(L)'
;MRKRQLLFTLSLLAITSTTAQEQAPMVLQYDRPADYFEESLPIGNGKIGALVYGGTDDNIIYLNDITLWTGKPVDKSLDANAHQWIPKIREALFNEDYQLADSLQHYVQGPNSQYFQPLGTLHIKDLGLGAVSDYHRSLSLDSAIIKDRYVRDGKTITREYFASNPDQFIAIRLRGDINCRIALTAQVPHQVKTIPSQLTMTGHATGDAQESIHFCTMISVKTDGETTASDSSLTITNAKEAILYIVNETSFNGFDKHPVREAAPYLEKATNDIWHTQNYSYDEFYGRHLADYKALYDRVKIRLSGNTEGSGISGNTSDLLKAYTDGGGQNRYIEELYFQFGRYLLIACSRTTDVPANLQGLWTPHLWSPWRGNYTVNINLEENYWPAFVANLAEMAQPLDGFIQALAANGVHTAKNYYGIDEGWCSSHNSDIWAMTNPVGEKNESPMWANWNMGGAWLVNTLWERYLFTQDKTYLQTVAYPLMKGAARFCLRWLIDNPKQPGELITAPSTSPENEYKTDKGYHGVTCYGGTADLAIIRELLTNTIAAGKVLGERNKEMEKALARLHPYTIGHMGDLNEWYYDWDDWDPKHRHQSHLIGLYPGYHLSDADLLKASERTLEIKGDETTGWSTGWRINLWARLKNGERAYQIYRKLLTAVAPENSRYPNYSRGGGTYPNLFDAHPPFQIDGNFGGTAGVCEMLIQSHDGVIELLPALPKAWSEGSVSGLCARGGFEVSFEWKGGYVRKCSIKARKNSTVTLFYNGQQKTVKLKAGQTQSIKTW
;
A
#
# COMPACT_ATOMS: atom_id res chain seq x y z
N MET A 1 -86.05 14.09 3.59
CA MET A 1 -84.85 13.17 3.73
C MET A 1 -84.05 13.24 2.44
N ARG A 2 -83.01 14.05 2.41
CA ARG A 2 -82.11 14.13 1.26
C ARG A 2 -80.79 13.48 1.63
N LYS A 3 -80.45 12.39 0.95
CA LYS A 3 -79.09 11.72 1.05
C LYS A 3 -78.05 12.54 0.28
N ARG A 4 -77.00 13.01 0.95
CA ARG A 4 -75.81 13.55 0.31
C ARG A 4 -74.90 12.42 0.05
N GLN A 5 -74.54 12.19 -1.22
CA GLN A 5 -73.42 11.34 -1.65
C GLN A 5 -72.13 12.18 -1.57
N LEU A 6 -71.10 11.67 -0.79
CA LEU A 6 -69.71 12.15 -0.80
C LEU A 6 -68.99 11.38 -1.90
N LEU A 7 -68.55 12.09 -2.92
CA LEU A 7 -67.56 11.57 -3.85
C LEU A 7 -66.10 11.66 -3.17
N PHE A 8 -65.52 10.55 -2.95
CA PHE A 8 -64.05 10.48 -2.64
C PHE A 8 -63.30 10.41 -3.96
N THR A 9 -62.52 11.47 -4.30
CA THR A 9 -61.52 11.48 -5.36
C THR A 9 -60.25 10.88 -4.81
N LEU A 10 -59.91 9.65 -5.21
CA LEU A 10 -58.59 9.05 -4.96
C LEU A 10 -57.58 9.69 -5.94
N SER A 11 -56.72 10.55 -5.43
CA SER A 11 -55.53 11.00 -6.15
C SER A 11 -54.49 9.89 -6.06
N LEU A 12 -54.24 9.17 -7.16
CA LEU A 12 -53.09 8.28 -7.31
C LEU A 12 -51.82 9.14 -7.39
N LEU A 13 -51.10 9.26 -6.30
CA LEU A 13 -49.71 9.68 -6.36
C LEU A 13 -48.89 8.52 -6.98
N ALA A 14 -48.50 8.70 -8.22
CA ALA A 14 -47.48 7.85 -8.84
C ALA A 14 -46.16 8.16 -8.13
N ILE A 15 -45.79 7.32 -7.17
CA ILE A 15 -44.41 7.29 -6.64
C ILE A 15 -43.56 6.67 -7.75
N THR A 16 -42.91 7.50 -8.55
CA THR A 16 -41.81 7.05 -9.39
C THR A 16 -40.64 6.72 -8.45
N SER A 17 -40.59 5.48 -8.02
CA SER A 17 -39.39 4.91 -7.46
C SER A 17 -38.35 4.91 -8.57
N THR A 18 -37.46 5.90 -8.56
CA THR A 18 -36.15 5.74 -9.22
C THR A 18 -35.46 4.62 -8.48
N THR A 19 -35.54 3.41 -9.01
CA THR A 19 -34.65 2.30 -8.60
C THR A 19 -33.23 2.80 -8.78
N ALA A 20 -32.54 3.06 -7.66
CA ALA A 20 -31.11 3.17 -7.69
C ALA A 20 -30.62 1.87 -8.33
N GLN A 21 -30.00 1.96 -9.49
CA GLN A 21 -29.47 0.80 -10.19
C GLN A 21 -28.42 0.18 -9.27
N GLU A 22 -28.65 -1.05 -8.83
CA GLU A 22 -27.81 -1.74 -7.87
C GLU A 22 -26.39 -1.87 -8.46
N GLN A 23 -25.35 -1.55 -7.68
CA GLN A 23 -23.96 -1.66 -8.12
C GLN A 23 -23.68 -3.14 -8.44
N ALA A 24 -23.04 -3.42 -9.55
CA ALA A 24 -22.57 -4.77 -9.85
C ALA A 24 -21.64 -5.28 -8.72
N PRO A 25 -21.76 -6.54 -8.30
CA PRO A 25 -20.90 -7.09 -7.26
C PRO A 25 -19.42 -7.03 -7.69
N MET A 26 -18.54 -6.61 -6.78
CA MET A 26 -17.09 -6.52 -7.02
C MET A 26 -16.46 -7.89 -6.75
N VAL A 27 -16.23 -8.66 -7.81
CA VAL A 27 -15.80 -10.08 -7.72
C VAL A 27 -14.67 -10.38 -8.71
N LEU A 28 -13.59 -10.97 -8.20
CA LEU A 28 -12.63 -11.69 -9.03
C LEU A 28 -13.12 -13.13 -9.20
N GLN A 29 -13.15 -13.65 -10.43
CA GLN A 29 -13.66 -15.01 -10.68
C GLN A 29 -12.92 -15.73 -11.79
N TYR A 30 -12.85 -17.07 -11.68
CA TYR A 30 -12.08 -17.94 -12.56
C TYR A 30 -12.75 -19.31 -12.69
N ASP A 31 -12.58 -19.97 -13.82
CA ASP A 31 -13.14 -21.28 -14.15
C ASP A 31 -12.13 -22.43 -14.05
N ARG A 32 -10.94 -22.16 -13.52
CA ARG A 32 -9.89 -23.15 -13.27
C ARG A 32 -9.12 -22.81 -11.98
N PRO A 33 -8.46 -23.81 -11.35
CA PRO A 33 -7.48 -23.58 -10.30
C PRO A 33 -6.35 -22.64 -10.75
N ALA A 34 -5.63 -22.07 -9.79
CA ALA A 34 -4.39 -21.35 -10.06
C ALA A 34 -3.23 -22.33 -10.26
N ASP A 35 -2.42 -22.06 -11.28
CA ASP A 35 -1.14 -22.75 -11.50
C ASP A 35 0.04 -21.94 -10.96
N TYR A 36 -0.13 -20.61 -10.86
CA TYR A 36 0.90 -19.65 -10.47
C TYR A 36 0.44 -18.80 -9.29
N PHE A 37 1.42 -18.26 -8.57
CA PHE A 37 1.17 -17.29 -7.48
C PHE A 37 0.28 -16.13 -7.95
N GLU A 38 0.55 -15.60 -9.12
CA GLU A 38 -0.14 -14.45 -9.71
C GLU A 38 -1.55 -14.77 -10.26
N GLU A 39 -2.01 -15.99 -10.02
CA GLU A 39 -3.39 -16.44 -10.28
C GLU A 39 -4.13 -16.79 -8.99
N SER A 40 -3.41 -16.93 -7.87
CA SER A 40 -4.00 -17.28 -6.57
C SER A 40 -4.83 -16.11 -6.00
N LEU A 41 -5.76 -16.43 -5.13
CA LEU A 41 -6.62 -15.43 -4.49
C LEU A 41 -6.13 -15.10 -3.08
N PRO A 42 -5.87 -13.81 -2.77
CA PRO A 42 -5.41 -13.39 -1.45
C PRO A 42 -6.56 -13.17 -0.48
N ILE A 43 -6.41 -13.64 0.76
CA ILE A 43 -7.19 -13.20 1.93
C ILE A 43 -6.24 -12.78 3.04
N GLY A 44 -6.70 -11.90 3.94
CA GLY A 44 -5.92 -11.47 5.09
C GLY A 44 -6.76 -10.69 6.09
N ASN A 45 -6.29 -10.70 7.35
CA ASN A 45 -6.91 -9.94 8.45
C ASN A 45 -6.00 -8.81 8.97
N GLY A 46 -4.94 -8.50 8.22
CA GLY A 46 -3.93 -7.52 8.59
C GLY A 46 -2.78 -8.07 9.42
N LYS A 47 -2.85 -9.33 9.89
CA LYS A 47 -1.79 -10.05 10.59
C LYS A 47 -1.43 -11.35 9.88
N ILE A 48 -2.40 -12.23 9.72
CA ILE A 48 -2.24 -13.48 8.97
C ILE A 48 -2.96 -13.39 7.64
N GLY A 49 -2.36 -13.99 6.63
CA GLY A 49 -2.89 -14.02 5.28
C GLY A 49 -2.71 -15.38 4.62
N ALA A 50 -3.47 -15.59 3.58
CA ALA A 50 -3.38 -16.79 2.76
C ALA A 50 -3.53 -16.47 1.28
N LEU A 51 -2.88 -17.29 0.46
CA LEU A 51 -3.00 -17.33 -0.99
C LEU A 51 -3.63 -18.65 -1.41
N VAL A 52 -4.87 -18.62 -1.87
CA VAL A 52 -5.66 -19.80 -2.18
C VAL A 52 -5.58 -20.12 -3.66
N TYR A 53 -5.04 -21.29 -4.01
CA TYR A 53 -4.91 -21.76 -5.40
C TYR A 53 -6.18 -22.42 -5.90
N GLY A 54 -6.96 -23.05 -5.02
CA GLY A 54 -8.21 -23.69 -5.36
C GLY A 54 -8.06 -25.02 -6.10
N GLY A 55 -6.92 -25.71 -5.96
CA GLY A 55 -6.67 -27.02 -6.57
C GLY A 55 -7.72 -28.05 -6.17
N THR A 56 -8.07 -28.97 -7.09
CA THR A 56 -9.10 -29.98 -6.85
C THR A 56 -8.55 -31.28 -6.29
N ASP A 57 -7.33 -31.65 -6.66
CA ASP A 57 -6.65 -32.85 -6.13
C ASP A 57 -5.81 -32.51 -4.90
N ASP A 58 -5.07 -31.41 -4.97
CA ASP A 58 -4.36 -30.80 -3.85
C ASP A 58 -4.61 -29.31 -3.86
N ASN A 59 -5.37 -28.83 -2.90
CA ASN A 59 -5.57 -27.39 -2.73
C ASN A 59 -4.42 -26.82 -1.91
N ILE A 60 -3.50 -26.20 -2.59
CA ILE A 60 -2.34 -25.52 -2.01
C ILE A 60 -2.78 -24.14 -1.52
N ILE A 61 -2.43 -23.84 -0.26
CA ILE A 61 -2.71 -22.56 0.39
C ILE A 61 -1.43 -22.09 1.07
N TYR A 62 -0.80 -21.04 0.52
CA TYR A 62 0.35 -20.43 1.16
C TYR A 62 -0.13 -19.54 2.32
N LEU A 63 0.48 -19.71 3.49
CA LEU A 63 0.19 -18.96 4.72
C LEU A 63 1.30 -17.94 4.97
N ASN A 64 0.92 -16.77 5.43
CA ASN A 64 1.82 -15.69 5.84
C ASN A 64 1.43 -15.14 7.21
N ASP A 65 2.43 -14.68 7.95
CA ASP A 65 2.25 -13.79 9.12
C ASP A 65 3.15 -12.58 8.93
N ILE A 66 2.60 -11.39 9.05
CA ILE A 66 3.30 -10.13 8.77
C ILE A 66 4.51 -9.92 9.70
N THR A 67 4.57 -10.64 10.82
CA THR A 67 5.65 -10.55 11.81
C THR A 67 6.73 -11.63 11.66
N LEU A 68 6.65 -12.52 10.65
CA LEU A 68 7.67 -13.55 10.45
C LEU A 68 8.81 -13.06 9.55
N TRP A 69 9.88 -12.62 10.18
CA TRP A 69 11.09 -12.07 9.53
C TRP A 69 12.34 -12.73 10.07
N THR A 70 13.42 -12.69 9.27
CA THR A 70 14.77 -13.04 9.75
C THR A 70 15.31 -11.97 10.70
N GLY A 71 16.42 -12.29 11.37
CA GLY A 71 17.18 -11.34 12.16
C GLY A 71 16.66 -11.07 13.57
N LYS A 72 17.18 -10.00 14.14
CA LYS A 72 16.97 -9.54 15.52
C LYS A 72 17.18 -8.03 15.60
N PRO A 73 16.89 -7.38 16.75
CA PRO A 73 17.07 -5.93 16.90
C PRO A 73 18.44 -5.43 16.44
N VAL A 74 18.43 -4.24 15.85
CA VAL A 74 19.65 -3.62 15.30
C VAL A 74 20.71 -3.34 16.37
N ASP A 75 22.00 -3.52 16.02
CA ASP A 75 23.11 -3.09 16.86
C ASP A 75 23.34 -1.59 16.72
N LYS A 76 22.98 -0.84 17.75
CA LYS A 76 23.07 0.62 17.80
C LYS A 76 24.50 1.17 17.85
N SER A 77 25.49 0.31 18.11
CA SER A 77 26.91 0.69 18.15
C SER A 77 27.64 0.50 16.83
N LEU A 78 26.98 -0.12 15.85
CA LEU A 78 27.59 -0.46 14.58
C LEU A 78 27.99 0.79 13.80
N ASP A 79 29.16 0.72 13.14
CA ASP A 79 29.72 1.78 12.29
C ASP A 79 29.81 3.18 12.97
N ALA A 80 30.05 3.21 14.29
CA ALA A 80 30.07 4.44 15.11
C ALA A 80 30.96 5.58 14.57
N ASN A 81 31.93 5.25 13.71
CA ASN A 81 32.88 6.20 13.13
C ASN A 81 32.67 6.44 11.62
N ALA A 82 31.58 5.93 11.01
CA ALA A 82 31.34 6.11 9.58
C ALA A 82 31.23 7.59 9.17
N HIS A 83 30.70 8.44 10.05
CA HIS A 83 30.57 9.89 9.84
C HIS A 83 31.90 10.61 9.52
N GLN A 84 33.06 10.04 9.89
CA GLN A 84 34.36 10.62 9.58
C GLN A 84 34.65 10.73 8.08
N TRP A 85 33.93 10.00 7.24
CA TRP A 85 34.06 10.06 5.79
C TRP A 85 33.28 11.22 5.17
N ILE A 86 32.22 11.72 5.82
CA ILE A 86 31.39 12.82 5.29
C ILE A 86 32.22 14.06 4.91
N PRO A 87 33.14 14.59 5.73
CA PRO A 87 33.97 15.73 5.32
C PRO A 87 34.82 15.47 4.07
N LYS A 88 35.35 14.25 3.91
CA LYS A 88 36.17 13.87 2.75
C LYS A 88 35.31 13.74 1.48
N ILE A 89 34.08 13.22 1.60
CA ILE A 89 33.13 13.17 0.50
C ILE A 89 32.76 14.58 0.06
N ARG A 90 32.48 15.48 1.00
CA ARG A 90 32.22 16.90 0.73
C ARG A 90 33.40 17.59 0.02
N GLU A 91 34.62 17.34 0.47
CA GLU A 91 35.83 17.87 -0.16
C GLU A 91 35.94 17.38 -1.62
N ALA A 92 35.75 16.10 -1.88
CA ALA A 92 35.76 15.54 -3.23
C ALA A 92 34.68 16.20 -4.12
N LEU A 93 33.45 16.30 -3.61
CA LEU A 93 32.33 16.91 -4.33
C LEU A 93 32.60 18.39 -4.70
N PHE A 94 33.12 19.20 -3.75
CA PHE A 94 33.37 20.63 -4.01
C PHE A 94 34.60 20.88 -4.87
N ASN A 95 35.51 19.88 -5.00
CA ASN A 95 36.58 19.84 -5.98
C ASN A 95 36.15 19.22 -7.33
N GLU A 96 34.86 18.86 -7.48
CA GLU A 96 34.29 18.24 -8.69
C GLU A 96 34.92 16.88 -9.03
N ASP A 97 35.46 16.20 -8.02
CA ASP A 97 35.92 14.80 -8.12
C ASP A 97 34.81 13.85 -7.73
N TYR A 98 33.81 13.72 -8.60
CA TYR A 98 32.61 12.91 -8.38
C TYR A 98 32.94 11.41 -8.30
N GLN A 99 33.96 10.95 -9.03
CA GLN A 99 34.41 9.56 -8.97
C GLN A 99 34.98 9.19 -7.59
N LEU A 100 35.76 10.08 -7.02
CA LEU A 100 36.25 9.88 -5.65
C LEU A 100 35.08 9.94 -4.65
N ALA A 101 34.14 10.86 -4.82
CA ALA A 101 32.96 10.97 -3.95
C ALA A 101 32.13 9.67 -3.96
N ASP A 102 31.84 9.10 -5.13
CA ASP A 102 31.14 7.81 -5.27
C ASP A 102 31.89 6.68 -4.55
N SER A 103 33.21 6.61 -4.72
CA SER A 103 34.06 5.60 -4.08
C SER A 103 34.07 5.74 -2.56
N LEU A 104 34.11 6.95 -2.03
CA LEU A 104 34.14 7.21 -0.60
C LEU A 104 32.81 6.91 0.10
N GLN A 105 31.68 6.98 -0.62
CA GLN A 105 30.35 6.66 -0.08
C GLN A 105 30.26 5.22 0.44
N HIS A 106 31.02 4.28 -0.10
CA HIS A 106 31.01 2.90 0.38
C HIS A 106 31.44 2.78 1.86
N TYR A 107 32.30 3.68 2.34
CA TYR A 107 32.68 3.70 3.76
C TYR A 107 31.57 4.17 4.71
N VAL A 108 30.48 4.73 4.18
CA VAL A 108 29.31 5.17 4.93
C VAL A 108 28.16 4.15 4.83
N GLN A 109 28.40 2.97 4.27
CA GLN A 109 27.42 1.89 4.18
C GLN A 109 27.52 0.93 5.37
N GLY A 110 26.39 0.41 5.78
CA GLY A 110 26.23 -0.58 6.84
C GLY A 110 25.51 -1.86 6.36
N PRO A 111 25.00 -2.68 7.28
CA PRO A 111 24.34 -3.93 6.96
C PRO A 111 23.04 -3.71 6.18
N ASN A 112 22.66 -4.74 5.44
CA ASN A 112 21.39 -4.79 4.72
C ASN A 112 20.21 -5.14 5.63
N SER A 113 18.98 -4.86 5.17
CA SER A 113 17.74 -5.23 5.84
C SER A 113 17.55 -6.74 5.94
N GLN A 114 16.66 -7.15 6.83
CA GLN A 114 16.24 -8.53 7.01
C GLN A 114 15.19 -8.94 5.96
N TYR A 115 14.84 -10.24 5.93
CA TYR A 115 13.87 -10.81 4.99
C TYR A 115 12.53 -11.07 5.65
N PHE A 116 11.45 -10.64 5.02
CA PHE A 116 10.11 -11.15 5.25
C PHE A 116 10.01 -12.57 4.68
N GLN A 117 9.49 -13.54 5.47
CA GLN A 117 9.47 -14.96 5.09
C GLN A 117 8.06 -15.57 5.13
N PRO A 118 7.78 -16.58 4.27
CA PRO A 118 6.53 -17.31 4.29
C PRO A 118 6.42 -18.15 5.57
N LEU A 119 5.19 -18.23 6.11
CA LEU A 119 4.91 -19.03 7.31
C LEU A 119 4.90 -20.53 7.02
N GLY A 120 4.22 -20.93 5.95
CA GLY A 120 4.11 -22.32 5.55
C GLY A 120 3.09 -22.54 4.44
N THR A 121 2.88 -23.80 4.11
CA THR A 121 1.94 -24.25 3.08
C THR A 121 0.98 -25.26 3.66
N LEU A 122 -0.31 -24.95 3.60
CA LEU A 122 -1.38 -25.88 3.92
C LEU A 122 -1.76 -26.65 2.65
N HIS A 123 -1.79 -27.94 2.75
CA HIS A 123 -2.27 -28.88 1.74
C HIS A 123 -3.60 -29.49 2.18
N ILE A 124 -4.63 -29.35 1.35
CA ILE A 124 -5.90 -30.06 1.51
C ILE A 124 -6.03 -30.99 0.31
N LYS A 125 -5.56 -32.24 0.48
CA LYS A 125 -5.51 -33.21 -0.58
C LYS A 125 -6.81 -34.02 -0.60
N ASP A 126 -7.58 -33.88 -1.67
CA ASP A 126 -8.79 -34.72 -1.92
C ASP A 126 -8.37 -36.18 -2.15
N LEU A 127 -9.01 -37.10 -1.46
CA LEU A 127 -8.79 -38.55 -1.59
C LEU A 127 -9.81 -39.21 -2.56
N GLY A 128 -10.78 -38.44 -3.06
CA GLY A 128 -11.72 -38.88 -4.08
C GLY A 128 -11.01 -39.18 -5.39
N LEU A 129 -11.50 -40.23 -6.09
CA LEU A 129 -11.05 -40.62 -7.42
C LEU A 129 -12.09 -40.16 -8.44
N GLY A 130 -11.68 -39.76 -9.63
CA GLY A 130 -12.61 -39.45 -10.71
C GLY A 130 -12.40 -38.06 -11.30
N ALA A 131 -13.07 -37.85 -12.45
CA ALA A 131 -12.97 -36.62 -13.20
C ALA A 131 -13.66 -35.44 -12.49
N VAL A 132 -13.08 -34.26 -12.65
CA VAL A 132 -13.62 -32.99 -12.15
C VAL A 132 -14.31 -32.22 -13.28
N SER A 133 -15.46 -31.64 -13.00
CA SER A 133 -16.20 -30.75 -13.90
C SER A 133 -16.78 -29.56 -13.13
N ASP A 134 -17.38 -28.61 -13.86
CA ASP A 134 -18.11 -27.46 -13.33
C ASP A 134 -17.31 -26.67 -12.26
N TYR A 135 -16.02 -26.48 -12.52
CA TYR A 135 -15.16 -25.71 -11.61
C TYR A 135 -15.42 -24.23 -11.68
N HIS A 136 -15.49 -23.59 -10.51
CA HIS A 136 -15.55 -22.15 -10.37
C HIS A 136 -14.90 -21.72 -9.07
N ARG A 137 -14.10 -20.64 -9.08
CA ARG A 137 -13.59 -19.98 -7.88
C ARG A 137 -13.74 -18.48 -7.99
N SER A 138 -13.95 -17.83 -6.85
CA SER A 138 -14.14 -16.37 -6.79
C SER A 138 -13.67 -15.79 -5.47
N LEU A 139 -13.29 -14.51 -5.52
CA LEU A 139 -13.08 -13.65 -4.35
C LEU A 139 -14.09 -12.49 -4.44
N SER A 140 -15.03 -12.43 -3.52
CA SER A 140 -15.95 -11.30 -3.37
C SER A 140 -15.28 -10.21 -2.55
N LEU A 141 -15.08 -9.03 -3.14
CA LEU A 141 -14.57 -7.86 -2.42
C LEU A 141 -15.61 -7.27 -1.46
N ASP A 142 -16.91 -7.47 -1.74
CA ASP A 142 -18.00 -6.97 -0.88
C ASP A 142 -18.08 -7.69 0.47
N SER A 143 -17.51 -8.89 0.58
CA SER A 143 -17.55 -9.72 1.78
C SER A 143 -16.21 -10.26 2.25
N ALA A 144 -15.13 -10.01 1.49
CA ALA A 144 -13.79 -10.55 1.74
C ALA A 144 -13.78 -12.08 1.96
N ILE A 145 -14.51 -12.80 1.09
CA ILE A 145 -14.62 -14.26 1.14
C ILE A 145 -14.21 -14.86 -0.20
N ILE A 146 -13.40 -15.91 -0.16
CA ILE A 146 -13.15 -16.77 -1.31
C ILE A 146 -14.14 -17.92 -1.26
N LYS A 147 -14.68 -18.27 -2.42
CA LYS A 147 -15.50 -19.47 -2.64
C LYS A 147 -14.99 -20.22 -3.84
N ASP A 148 -14.89 -21.54 -3.74
CA ASP A 148 -14.74 -22.39 -4.89
C ASP A 148 -15.72 -23.55 -4.87
N ARG A 149 -15.98 -24.10 -6.05
CA ARG A 149 -16.94 -25.17 -6.28
C ARG A 149 -16.47 -26.01 -7.45
N TYR A 150 -16.60 -27.31 -7.31
CA TYR A 150 -16.43 -28.27 -8.41
C TYR A 150 -17.31 -29.50 -8.22
N VAL A 151 -17.47 -30.29 -9.28
CA VAL A 151 -18.17 -31.57 -9.25
C VAL A 151 -17.17 -32.69 -9.47
N ARG A 152 -17.12 -33.68 -8.56
CA ARG A 152 -16.34 -34.90 -8.69
C ARG A 152 -17.28 -36.11 -8.58
N ASP A 153 -17.29 -36.99 -9.59
CA ASP A 153 -18.17 -38.17 -9.67
C ASP A 153 -19.65 -37.83 -9.43
N GLY A 154 -20.12 -36.73 -10.02
CA GLY A 154 -21.49 -36.24 -9.88
C GLY A 154 -21.85 -35.63 -8.53
N LYS A 155 -20.91 -35.54 -7.60
CA LYS A 155 -21.08 -34.91 -6.29
C LYS A 155 -20.45 -33.52 -6.25
N THR A 156 -21.22 -32.55 -5.82
CA THR A 156 -20.73 -31.16 -5.66
C THR A 156 -19.92 -31.00 -4.37
N ILE A 157 -18.73 -30.43 -4.51
CA ILE A 157 -17.88 -29.99 -3.38
C ILE A 157 -17.80 -28.48 -3.43
N THR A 158 -17.99 -27.84 -2.28
CA THR A 158 -17.84 -26.37 -2.11
C THR A 158 -16.87 -26.07 -0.99
N ARG A 159 -16.08 -25.02 -1.17
CA ARG A 159 -15.13 -24.53 -0.16
C ARG A 159 -15.29 -23.02 -0.01
N GLU A 160 -15.23 -22.55 1.24
CA GLU A 160 -15.32 -21.12 1.59
C GLU A 160 -14.13 -20.78 2.49
N TYR A 161 -13.55 -19.56 2.28
CA TYR A 161 -12.36 -19.11 2.98
C TYR A 161 -12.51 -17.67 3.38
N PHE A 162 -12.28 -17.33 4.64
CA PHE A 162 -12.16 -15.94 5.09
C PHE A 162 -11.14 -15.77 6.21
N ALA A 163 -10.58 -14.58 6.36
CA ALA A 163 -9.68 -14.21 7.43
C ALA A 163 -10.37 -13.20 8.35
N SER A 164 -10.67 -13.61 9.60
CA SER A 164 -11.34 -12.76 10.58
C SER A 164 -10.34 -11.89 11.33
N ASN A 165 -10.50 -10.57 11.28
CA ASN A 165 -9.71 -9.67 12.11
C ASN A 165 -10.18 -9.67 13.57
N PRO A 166 -11.48 -9.60 13.90
CA PRO A 166 -11.93 -9.62 15.30
C PRO A 166 -11.62 -10.93 16.04
N ASP A 167 -11.45 -12.04 15.31
CA ASP A 167 -11.26 -13.37 15.89
C ASP A 167 -9.85 -13.94 15.63
N GLN A 168 -8.99 -13.24 14.87
CA GLN A 168 -7.58 -13.54 14.64
C GLN A 168 -7.29 -14.94 14.09
N PHE A 169 -8.12 -15.43 13.16
CA PHE A 169 -7.92 -16.70 12.46
C PHE A 169 -8.28 -16.64 10.97
N ILE A 170 -7.87 -17.67 10.24
CA ILE A 170 -8.41 -18.01 8.92
C ILE A 170 -9.35 -19.19 9.09
N ALA A 171 -10.57 -19.10 8.55
CA ALA A 171 -11.54 -20.19 8.50
C ALA A 171 -11.64 -20.76 7.09
N ILE A 172 -11.67 -22.09 7.01
CA ILE A 172 -11.93 -22.84 5.76
C ILE A 172 -13.06 -23.81 6.02
N ARG A 173 -14.14 -23.73 5.24
CA ARG A 173 -15.30 -24.61 5.34
C ARG A 173 -15.42 -25.44 4.07
N LEU A 174 -15.43 -26.75 4.22
CA LEU A 174 -15.60 -27.73 3.16
C LEU A 174 -16.98 -28.36 3.28
N ARG A 175 -17.72 -28.48 2.20
CA ARG A 175 -19.04 -29.14 2.15
C ARG A 175 -19.16 -30.04 0.93
N GLY A 176 -19.80 -31.20 1.11
CA GLY A 176 -20.05 -32.19 0.06
C GLY A 176 -19.73 -33.61 0.52
N ASP A 177 -19.09 -34.40 -0.30
CA ASP A 177 -18.55 -35.73 0.04
C ASP A 177 -17.07 -35.58 0.38
N ILE A 178 -16.78 -35.25 1.65
CA ILE A 178 -15.46 -34.84 2.09
C ILE A 178 -14.66 -36.06 2.57
N ASN A 179 -13.64 -36.38 1.80
CA ASN A 179 -12.60 -37.33 2.12
C ASN A 179 -11.26 -36.69 1.78
N CYS A 180 -10.56 -36.15 2.75
CA CYS A 180 -9.34 -35.40 2.46
C CYS A 180 -8.25 -35.61 3.50
N ARG A 181 -7.01 -35.33 3.10
CA ARG A 181 -5.84 -35.28 3.98
C ARG A 181 -5.38 -33.85 4.12
N ILE A 182 -5.16 -33.42 5.35
CA ILE A 182 -4.69 -32.08 5.71
C ILE A 182 -3.27 -32.20 6.22
N ALA A 183 -2.34 -31.43 5.64
CA ALA A 183 -0.94 -31.39 6.03
C ALA A 183 -0.40 -29.96 6.01
N LEU A 184 0.56 -29.67 6.89
CA LEU A 184 1.36 -28.44 6.86
C LEU A 184 2.80 -28.75 6.52
N THR A 185 3.39 -27.95 5.64
CA THR A 185 4.81 -27.91 5.34
C THR A 185 5.32 -26.47 5.44
N ALA A 186 6.62 -26.28 5.56
CA ALA A 186 7.21 -24.94 5.51
C ALA A 186 8.59 -24.98 4.86
N GLN A 187 9.01 -23.86 4.29
CA GLN A 187 10.37 -23.69 3.76
C GLN A 187 11.37 -23.32 4.87
N VAL A 188 10.88 -22.74 5.97
CA VAL A 188 11.66 -22.42 7.16
C VAL A 188 11.79 -23.66 8.08
N PRO A 189 12.78 -23.71 9.00
CA PRO A 189 12.91 -24.79 9.99
C PRO A 189 11.62 -24.97 10.80
N HIS A 190 11.08 -26.20 10.82
CA HIS A 190 9.82 -26.49 11.50
C HIS A 190 9.67 -27.92 11.98
N GLN A 191 8.71 -28.15 12.83
CA GLN A 191 8.24 -29.46 13.30
C GLN A 191 6.70 -29.46 13.28
N VAL A 192 6.11 -30.60 12.92
CA VAL A 192 4.66 -30.79 12.91
C VAL A 192 4.30 -31.87 13.91
N LYS A 193 3.25 -31.64 14.69
CA LYS A 193 2.63 -32.61 15.61
C LYS A 193 1.14 -32.67 15.33
N THR A 194 0.56 -33.86 15.40
CA THR A 194 -0.86 -34.10 15.18
C THR A 194 -1.47 -34.87 16.34
N ILE A 195 -2.69 -34.48 16.67
CA ILE A 195 -3.62 -35.25 17.50
C ILE A 195 -4.96 -35.33 16.78
N PRO A 196 -5.86 -36.24 17.13
CA PRO A 196 -7.19 -36.24 16.52
C PRO A 196 -7.82 -34.84 16.58
N SER A 197 -8.27 -34.32 15.46
CA SER A 197 -8.85 -32.98 15.26
C SER A 197 -7.92 -31.75 15.38
N GLN A 198 -6.60 -31.94 15.57
CA GLN A 198 -5.69 -30.79 15.63
C GLN A 198 -4.33 -31.09 15.00
N LEU A 199 -3.79 -30.08 14.31
CA LEU A 199 -2.44 -30.09 13.74
C LEU A 199 -1.71 -28.84 14.27
N THR A 200 -0.48 -29.03 14.74
CA THR A 200 0.35 -27.94 15.28
C THR A 200 1.70 -27.95 14.58
N MET A 201 2.08 -26.84 13.98
CA MET A 201 3.42 -26.60 13.43
C MET A 201 4.14 -25.55 14.26
N THR A 202 5.32 -25.86 14.74
CA THR A 202 6.23 -24.91 15.40
C THR A 202 7.52 -24.80 14.62
N GLY A 203 8.11 -23.62 14.62
CA GLY A 203 9.36 -23.39 13.89
C GLY A 203 9.91 -22.00 14.17
N HIS A 204 10.85 -21.60 13.35
CA HIS A 204 11.47 -20.28 13.43
C HIS A 204 11.86 -19.76 12.07
N ALA A 205 12.01 -18.44 11.91
CA ALA A 205 12.56 -17.82 10.72
C ALA A 205 13.97 -18.35 10.44
N THR A 206 14.39 -18.31 9.17
CA THR A 206 15.72 -18.79 8.77
C THR A 206 16.83 -18.09 9.54
N GLY A 207 17.77 -18.87 10.09
CA GLY A 207 18.88 -18.40 10.90
C GLY A 207 19.10 -19.27 12.14
N ASP A 208 19.90 -18.77 13.10
CA ASP A 208 20.10 -19.43 14.38
C ASP A 208 18.80 -19.39 15.19
N ALA A 209 18.33 -20.55 15.64
CA ALA A 209 17.12 -20.69 16.46
C ALA A 209 17.17 -19.85 17.75
N GLN A 210 18.34 -19.59 18.31
CA GLN A 210 18.49 -18.77 19.53
C GLN A 210 18.40 -17.25 19.25
N GLU A 211 18.39 -16.85 17.98
CA GLU A 211 18.42 -15.46 17.54
C GLU A 211 17.26 -15.10 16.60
N SER A 212 16.39 -16.07 16.28
CA SER A 212 15.33 -15.91 15.26
C SER A 212 13.94 -15.79 15.86
N ILE A 213 13.01 -15.18 15.12
CA ILE A 213 11.59 -15.17 15.45
C ILE A 213 11.04 -16.59 15.34
N HIS A 214 10.43 -17.09 16.43
CA HIS A 214 9.70 -18.36 16.48
C HIS A 214 8.22 -18.17 16.18
N PHE A 215 7.56 -19.25 15.73
CA PHE A 215 6.12 -19.24 15.50
C PHE A 215 5.44 -20.53 15.95
N CYS A 216 4.13 -20.44 16.16
CA CYS A 216 3.24 -21.56 16.41
C CYS A 216 1.98 -21.39 15.57
N THR A 217 1.83 -22.27 14.57
CA THR A 217 0.61 -22.38 13.75
C THR A 217 -0.21 -23.57 14.25
N MET A 218 -1.49 -23.34 14.55
CA MET A 218 -2.40 -24.41 14.96
C MET A 218 -3.61 -24.47 14.02
N ILE A 219 -4.00 -25.66 13.62
CA ILE A 219 -5.23 -25.92 12.86
C ILE A 219 -6.13 -26.82 13.71
N SER A 220 -7.33 -26.36 14.05
CA SER A 220 -8.37 -27.19 14.61
C SER A 220 -9.37 -27.61 13.53
N VAL A 221 -9.84 -28.83 13.59
CA VAL A 221 -10.82 -29.40 12.67
C VAL A 221 -12.10 -29.72 13.42
N LYS A 222 -13.23 -29.18 12.94
CA LYS A 222 -14.59 -29.56 13.34
C LYS A 222 -15.26 -30.26 12.16
N THR A 223 -15.76 -31.46 12.34
CA THR A 223 -16.39 -32.23 11.27
C THR A 223 -17.46 -33.18 11.81
N ASP A 224 -18.41 -33.54 10.95
CA ASP A 224 -19.40 -34.60 11.19
C ASP A 224 -18.89 -35.99 10.74
N GLY A 225 -17.70 -36.08 10.15
CA GLY A 225 -17.03 -37.31 9.76
C GLY A 225 -16.02 -37.81 10.79
N GLU A 226 -15.23 -38.82 10.37
CA GLU A 226 -14.17 -39.39 11.20
C GLU A 226 -12.83 -38.70 10.93
N THR A 227 -12.02 -38.49 12.00
CA THR A 227 -10.67 -37.96 11.89
C THR A 227 -9.63 -38.95 12.36
N THR A 228 -8.56 -39.09 11.57
CA THR A 228 -7.41 -39.94 11.89
C THR A 228 -6.14 -39.13 11.84
N ALA A 229 -5.31 -39.23 12.87
CA ALA A 229 -4.03 -38.54 12.94
C ALA A 229 -2.90 -39.50 12.51
N SER A 230 -1.95 -38.97 11.74
CA SER A 230 -0.64 -39.57 11.52
C SER A 230 0.45 -38.61 12.06
N ASP A 231 1.73 -38.96 11.90
CA ASP A 231 2.82 -38.13 12.46
C ASP A 231 2.82 -36.68 11.94
N SER A 232 2.35 -36.42 10.75
CA SER A 232 2.42 -35.10 10.09
C SER A 232 1.15 -34.67 9.36
N SER A 233 0.05 -35.45 9.46
CA SER A 233 -1.20 -35.11 8.76
C SER A 233 -2.44 -35.60 9.49
N LEU A 234 -3.56 -34.95 9.20
CA LEU A 234 -4.90 -35.38 9.58
C LEU A 234 -5.65 -35.88 8.35
N THR A 235 -6.37 -36.98 8.47
CA THR A 235 -7.27 -37.49 7.44
C THR A 235 -8.70 -37.39 7.92
N ILE A 236 -9.56 -36.77 7.14
CA ILE A 236 -11.01 -36.69 7.36
C ILE A 236 -11.68 -37.68 6.36
N THR A 237 -12.58 -38.50 6.84
CA THR A 237 -13.33 -39.44 6.01
C THR A 237 -14.82 -39.38 6.31
N ASN A 238 -15.63 -39.65 5.28
CA ASN A 238 -17.09 -39.76 5.39
C ASN A 238 -17.79 -38.52 5.95
N ALA A 239 -17.21 -37.30 5.72
CA ALA A 239 -17.82 -36.08 6.20
C ALA A 239 -18.71 -35.43 5.14
N LYS A 240 -19.77 -34.77 5.57
CA LYS A 240 -20.56 -33.83 4.76
C LYS A 240 -20.11 -32.38 4.96
N GLU A 241 -19.53 -32.10 6.11
CA GLU A 241 -18.95 -30.81 6.44
C GLU A 241 -17.66 -30.98 7.24
N ALA A 242 -16.67 -30.16 6.90
CA ALA A 242 -15.47 -29.99 7.70
C ALA A 242 -15.11 -28.51 7.75
N ILE A 243 -14.75 -28.01 8.94
CA ILE A 243 -14.34 -26.63 9.16
C ILE A 243 -12.94 -26.65 9.77
N LEU A 244 -12.01 -25.95 9.15
CA LEU A 244 -10.67 -25.74 9.63
C LEU A 244 -10.55 -24.30 10.13
N TYR A 245 -10.06 -24.12 11.36
CA TYR A 245 -9.66 -22.83 11.90
C TYR A 245 -8.14 -22.81 12.03
N ILE A 246 -7.50 -21.83 11.44
CA ILE A 246 -6.05 -21.67 11.39
C ILE A 246 -5.68 -20.42 12.16
N VAL A 247 -4.88 -20.57 13.20
CA VAL A 247 -4.30 -19.48 13.99
C VAL A 247 -2.78 -19.49 13.86
N ASN A 248 -2.14 -18.35 13.98
CA ASN A 248 -0.68 -18.25 14.08
C ASN A 248 -0.28 -17.14 15.04
N GLU A 249 0.73 -17.42 15.85
CA GLU A 249 1.39 -16.44 16.70
C GLU A 249 2.91 -16.55 16.57
N THR A 250 3.58 -15.41 16.65
CA THR A 250 5.04 -15.35 16.60
C THR A 250 5.64 -14.81 17.89
N SER A 251 6.91 -15.09 18.12
CA SER A 251 7.67 -14.58 19.26
C SER A 251 8.07 -13.10 19.13
N PHE A 252 7.75 -12.45 17.99
CA PHE A 252 7.99 -11.02 17.81
C PHE A 252 7.26 -10.20 18.87
N ASN A 253 7.97 -9.31 19.58
CA ASN A 253 7.45 -8.55 20.71
C ASN A 253 7.80 -7.05 20.63
N GLY A 254 8.14 -6.59 19.43
CA GLY A 254 8.55 -5.21 19.15
C GLY A 254 9.94 -5.14 18.53
N PHE A 255 10.22 -4.03 17.85
CA PHE A 255 11.44 -3.82 17.07
C PHE A 255 12.74 -3.85 17.90
N ASP A 256 12.67 -3.60 19.18
CA ASP A 256 13.80 -3.51 20.12
C ASP A 256 13.87 -4.70 21.09
N LYS A 257 13.01 -5.70 20.92
CA LYS A 257 12.93 -6.89 21.78
C LYS A 257 13.57 -8.09 21.11
N HIS A 258 14.45 -8.75 21.86
CA HIS A 258 15.10 -9.97 21.37
C HIS A 258 14.05 -11.08 21.18
N PRO A 259 13.98 -11.73 19.98
CA PRO A 259 12.87 -12.61 19.61
C PRO A 259 12.79 -13.91 20.43
N VAL A 260 13.83 -14.26 21.20
CA VAL A 260 13.87 -15.46 22.07
C VAL A 260 13.89 -15.07 23.54
N ARG A 261 14.82 -14.19 23.95
CA ARG A 261 14.99 -13.82 25.39
C ARG A 261 13.89 -12.89 25.91
N GLU A 262 13.28 -12.11 25.04
CA GLU A 262 12.19 -11.16 25.33
C GLU A 262 10.95 -11.47 24.47
N ALA A 263 10.78 -12.75 24.12
CA ALA A 263 9.73 -13.23 23.25
C ALA A 263 8.32 -12.89 23.76
N ALA A 264 7.41 -12.57 22.82
CA ALA A 264 6.00 -12.64 23.13
C ALA A 264 5.60 -14.09 23.51
N PRO A 265 4.60 -14.30 24.39
CA PRO A 265 4.16 -15.64 24.80
C PRO A 265 3.36 -16.34 23.68
N TYR A 266 3.98 -16.55 22.53
CA TYR A 266 3.33 -16.99 21.29
C TYR A 266 2.66 -18.36 21.38
N LEU A 267 3.22 -19.30 22.16
CA LEU A 267 2.62 -20.63 22.35
C LEU A 267 1.30 -20.53 23.15
N GLU A 268 1.28 -19.72 24.21
CA GLU A 268 0.09 -19.47 25.01
C GLU A 268 -0.98 -18.72 24.18
N LYS A 269 -0.57 -17.68 23.45
CA LYS A 269 -1.48 -16.92 22.57
C LYS A 269 -2.11 -17.82 21.52
N ALA A 270 -1.32 -18.61 20.76
CA ALA A 270 -1.84 -19.54 19.77
C ALA A 270 -2.81 -20.56 20.39
N THR A 271 -2.53 -21.04 21.60
CA THR A 271 -3.41 -21.92 22.33
C THR A 271 -4.73 -21.23 22.69
N ASN A 272 -4.69 -20.00 23.17
CA ASN A 272 -5.89 -19.24 23.50
C ASN A 272 -6.73 -18.93 22.25
N ASP A 273 -6.09 -18.56 21.15
CA ASP A 273 -6.76 -18.26 19.88
C ASP A 273 -7.45 -19.50 19.30
N ILE A 274 -6.80 -20.66 19.32
CA ILE A 274 -7.44 -21.89 18.85
C ILE A 274 -8.59 -22.33 19.77
N TRP A 275 -8.51 -22.09 21.06
CA TRP A 275 -9.59 -22.34 22.00
C TRP A 275 -10.76 -21.38 21.77
N HIS A 276 -10.50 -20.13 21.41
CA HIS A 276 -11.53 -19.16 21.05
C HIS A 276 -12.45 -19.68 19.94
N THR A 277 -11.92 -20.47 18.99
CA THR A 277 -12.72 -21.06 17.90
C THR A 277 -13.82 -22.01 18.36
N GLN A 278 -13.83 -22.42 19.65
CA GLN A 278 -14.88 -23.25 20.21
C GLN A 278 -16.12 -22.44 20.68
N ASN A 279 -16.00 -21.11 20.79
CA ASN A 279 -17.02 -20.28 21.44
C ASN A 279 -18.24 -20.00 20.58
N TYR A 280 -18.08 -20.08 19.24
CA TYR A 280 -19.13 -19.71 18.28
C TYR A 280 -19.21 -20.72 17.14
N SER A 281 -20.34 -20.72 16.45
CA SER A 281 -20.53 -21.43 15.17
C SER A 281 -19.78 -20.72 14.04
N TYR A 282 -19.58 -21.43 12.92
CA TYR A 282 -19.01 -20.85 11.72
C TYR A 282 -19.81 -19.63 11.22
N ASP A 283 -21.14 -19.72 11.22
CA ASP A 283 -22.00 -18.64 10.73
C ASP A 283 -21.96 -17.39 11.64
N GLU A 284 -21.82 -17.58 12.97
CA GLU A 284 -21.59 -16.46 13.89
C GLU A 284 -20.22 -15.80 13.65
N PHE A 285 -19.15 -16.56 13.49
CA PHE A 285 -17.83 -16.03 13.14
C PHE A 285 -17.85 -15.30 11.80
N TYR A 286 -18.53 -15.87 10.81
CA TYR A 286 -18.70 -15.21 9.51
C TYR A 286 -19.46 -13.89 9.64
N GLY A 287 -20.51 -13.85 10.47
CA GLY A 287 -21.24 -12.61 10.77
C GLY A 287 -20.36 -11.52 11.42
N ARG A 288 -19.47 -11.93 12.34
CA ARG A 288 -18.49 -11.02 12.99
C ARG A 288 -17.47 -10.49 12.00
N HIS A 289 -16.91 -11.36 11.14
CA HIS A 289 -16.03 -10.99 10.05
C HIS A 289 -16.70 -9.97 9.10
N LEU A 290 -17.92 -10.25 8.67
CA LEU A 290 -18.66 -9.33 7.79
C LEU A 290 -18.92 -7.97 8.44
N ALA A 291 -19.31 -7.93 9.72
CA ALA A 291 -19.59 -6.70 10.42
C ALA A 291 -18.34 -5.79 10.50
N ASP A 292 -17.19 -6.38 10.83
CA ASP A 292 -15.90 -5.67 10.87
C ASP A 292 -15.47 -5.17 9.48
N TYR A 293 -15.44 -6.08 8.52
CA TYR A 293 -14.96 -5.76 7.16
C TYR A 293 -15.82 -4.72 6.46
N LYS A 294 -17.14 -4.89 6.48
CA LYS A 294 -18.09 -3.99 5.82
C LYS A 294 -18.10 -2.60 6.45
N ALA A 295 -17.83 -2.48 7.75
CA ALA A 295 -17.67 -1.18 8.41
C ALA A 295 -16.55 -0.33 7.80
N LEU A 296 -15.59 -0.94 7.12
CA LEU A 296 -14.50 -0.30 6.39
C LEU A 296 -14.77 -0.23 4.88
N TYR A 297 -15.09 -1.36 4.28
CA TYR A 297 -15.21 -1.48 2.83
C TYR A 297 -16.39 -0.68 2.25
N ASP A 298 -17.56 -0.72 2.89
CA ASP A 298 -18.77 -0.07 2.41
C ASP A 298 -18.74 1.47 2.48
N ARG A 299 -17.72 2.07 3.08
CA ARG A 299 -17.57 3.53 3.18
C ARG A 299 -17.42 4.21 1.83
N VAL A 300 -16.83 3.56 0.84
CA VAL A 300 -16.57 4.13 -0.48
C VAL A 300 -17.17 3.24 -1.56
N LYS A 301 -18.00 3.84 -2.41
CA LYS A 301 -18.54 3.21 -3.62
C LYS A 301 -18.19 4.07 -4.82
N ILE A 302 -17.80 3.44 -5.91
CA ILE A 302 -17.49 4.11 -7.18
C ILE A 302 -18.26 3.46 -8.30
N ARG A 303 -18.74 4.30 -9.23
CA ARG A 303 -19.36 3.86 -10.47
C ARG A 303 -18.90 4.77 -11.60
N LEU A 304 -18.40 4.19 -12.66
CA LEU A 304 -17.93 4.90 -13.86
C LEU A 304 -18.87 4.61 -15.04
N SER A 305 -18.96 5.54 -15.98
CA SER A 305 -19.81 5.38 -17.16
C SER A 305 -19.30 4.29 -18.10
N GLY A 306 -20.23 3.70 -18.88
CA GLY A 306 -19.91 2.70 -19.89
C GLY A 306 -19.94 1.27 -19.38
N ASN A 307 -20.34 1.02 -18.13
CA ASN A 307 -20.77 -0.30 -17.72
C ASN A 307 -22.12 -0.57 -18.39
N THR A 308 -22.05 -1.15 -19.57
CA THR A 308 -23.25 -1.61 -20.28
C THR A 308 -23.88 -2.74 -19.49
N GLU A 309 -25.20 -2.68 -19.35
CA GLU A 309 -25.97 -3.75 -18.73
C GLU A 309 -25.58 -5.09 -19.36
N GLY A 310 -25.11 -6.04 -18.54
CA GLY A 310 -24.84 -7.41 -18.90
C GLY A 310 -23.42 -7.78 -19.36
N SER A 311 -22.48 -6.87 -19.53
CA SER A 311 -21.11 -7.20 -20.00
C SER A 311 -20.05 -7.36 -18.91
N GLY A 312 -20.33 -6.99 -17.67
CA GLY A 312 -19.31 -6.83 -16.64
C GLY A 312 -18.99 -8.06 -15.80
N ILE A 313 -19.79 -9.10 -15.79
CA ILE A 313 -19.70 -10.19 -14.80
C ILE A 313 -19.60 -11.58 -15.41
N SER A 314 -19.77 -11.73 -16.71
CA SER A 314 -19.64 -13.04 -17.38
C SER A 314 -18.20 -13.26 -17.87
N GLY A 315 -17.51 -14.24 -17.31
CA GLY A 315 -16.17 -14.66 -17.73
C GLY A 315 -15.12 -14.52 -16.62
N ASN A 316 -13.92 -15.00 -16.90
CA ASN A 316 -12.79 -14.93 -16.00
C ASN A 316 -12.26 -13.50 -15.88
N THR A 317 -11.81 -13.12 -14.69
CA THR A 317 -11.18 -11.80 -14.46
C THR A 317 -9.93 -11.61 -15.31
N SER A 318 -9.12 -12.66 -15.48
CA SER A 318 -7.94 -12.63 -16.35
C SER A 318 -8.30 -12.38 -17.83
N ASP A 319 -9.39 -12.97 -18.32
CA ASP A 319 -9.86 -12.75 -19.69
C ASP A 319 -10.41 -11.35 -19.88
N LEU A 320 -11.13 -10.82 -18.87
CA LEU A 320 -11.58 -9.42 -18.86
C LEU A 320 -10.41 -8.43 -18.89
N LEU A 321 -9.37 -8.68 -18.09
CA LEU A 321 -8.16 -7.85 -18.07
C LEU A 321 -7.43 -7.91 -19.41
N LYS A 322 -7.32 -9.11 -20.00
CA LYS A 322 -6.69 -9.30 -21.30
C LYS A 322 -7.48 -8.61 -22.41
N ALA A 323 -8.80 -8.77 -22.42
CA ALA A 323 -9.69 -8.09 -23.37
C ALA A 323 -9.65 -6.57 -23.22
N TYR A 324 -9.53 -6.06 -21.98
CA TYR A 324 -9.33 -4.64 -21.70
C TYR A 324 -8.02 -4.13 -22.29
N THR A 325 -6.93 -4.88 -22.14
CA THR A 325 -5.62 -4.57 -22.70
C THR A 325 -5.67 -4.52 -24.24
N ASP A 326 -6.20 -5.57 -24.88
CA ASP A 326 -6.24 -5.71 -26.33
C ASP A 326 -7.26 -4.77 -27.00
N GLY A 327 -8.39 -4.52 -26.32
CA GLY A 327 -9.50 -3.69 -26.79
C GLY A 327 -9.34 -2.19 -26.56
N GLY A 328 -8.20 -1.75 -26.00
CA GLY A 328 -7.93 -0.33 -25.78
C GLY A 328 -8.69 0.30 -24.61
N GLY A 329 -9.08 -0.46 -23.59
CA GLY A 329 -9.63 0.06 -22.36
C GLY A 329 -11.11 0.46 -22.42
N GLN A 330 -11.99 -0.43 -22.85
CA GLN A 330 -13.43 -0.16 -23.00
C GLN A 330 -14.29 -0.60 -21.79
N ASN A 331 -13.75 -1.42 -20.87
CA ASN A 331 -14.52 -2.01 -19.77
C ASN A 331 -14.34 -1.20 -18.46
N ARG A 332 -15.38 -0.47 -18.04
CA ARG A 332 -15.36 0.34 -16.79
C ARG A 332 -15.44 -0.53 -15.54
N TYR A 333 -16.03 -1.71 -15.62
CA TYR A 333 -16.09 -2.63 -14.48
C TYR A 333 -14.71 -3.05 -14.00
N ILE A 334 -13.76 -3.36 -14.90
CA ILE A 334 -12.39 -3.71 -14.48
C ILE A 334 -11.65 -2.54 -13.83
N GLU A 335 -11.94 -1.30 -14.26
CA GLU A 335 -11.41 -0.07 -13.65
C GLU A 335 -11.95 0.13 -12.22
N GLU A 336 -13.26 -0.05 -12.02
CA GLU A 336 -13.91 0.00 -10.70
C GLU A 336 -13.43 -1.14 -9.80
N LEU A 337 -13.33 -2.36 -10.35
CA LEU A 337 -12.86 -3.55 -9.63
C LEU A 337 -11.42 -3.36 -9.13
N TYR A 338 -10.53 -2.85 -9.98
CA TYR A 338 -9.14 -2.58 -9.60
C TYR A 338 -9.03 -1.52 -8.49
N PHE A 339 -9.82 -0.43 -8.59
CA PHE A 339 -9.90 0.58 -7.54
C PHE A 339 -10.33 -0.02 -6.19
N GLN A 340 -11.40 -0.81 -6.19
CA GLN A 340 -11.90 -1.46 -4.97
C GLN A 340 -10.98 -2.57 -4.48
N PHE A 341 -10.25 -3.22 -5.38
CA PHE A 341 -9.25 -4.22 -5.01
C PHE A 341 -8.09 -3.61 -4.23
N GLY A 342 -7.59 -2.44 -4.60
CA GLY A 342 -6.58 -1.74 -3.80
C GLY A 342 -7.08 -1.38 -2.40
N ARG A 343 -8.34 -0.96 -2.24
CA ARG A 343 -8.96 -0.76 -0.92
C ARG A 343 -9.06 -2.06 -0.12
N TYR A 344 -9.50 -3.14 -0.77
CA TYR A 344 -9.55 -4.48 -0.18
C TYR A 344 -8.18 -4.93 0.33
N LEU A 345 -7.14 -4.81 -0.51
CA LEU A 345 -5.78 -5.21 -0.15
C LEU A 345 -5.26 -4.45 1.09
N LEU A 346 -5.51 -3.14 1.17
CA LEU A 346 -5.08 -2.33 2.33
C LEU A 346 -5.78 -2.77 3.62
N ILE A 347 -7.08 -3.07 3.58
CA ILE A 347 -7.82 -3.61 4.73
C ILE A 347 -7.26 -4.99 5.13
N ALA A 348 -6.92 -5.82 4.14
CA ALA A 348 -6.47 -7.19 4.37
C ALA A 348 -5.02 -7.30 4.88
N CYS A 349 -4.15 -6.30 4.63
CA CYS A 349 -2.72 -6.41 4.95
C CYS A 349 -2.19 -5.42 6.00
N SER A 350 -2.97 -4.43 6.45
CA SER A 350 -2.44 -3.35 7.29
C SER A 350 -3.30 -3.09 8.54
N ARG A 351 -3.28 -4.04 9.51
CA ARG A 351 -4.04 -3.94 10.77
C ARG A 351 -3.27 -4.43 12.00
N THR A 352 -2.00 -4.78 11.86
CA THR A 352 -1.13 -5.17 12.97
C THR A 352 -0.46 -3.94 13.57
N THR A 353 -0.58 -3.75 14.87
CA THR A 353 0.03 -2.61 15.56
C THR A 353 1.53 -2.55 15.28
N ASP A 354 2.02 -1.38 14.88
CA ASP A 354 3.42 -1.03 14.64
C ASP A 354 4.12 -1.82 13.51
N VAL A 355 3.38 -2.66 12.76
CA VAL A 355 3.90 -3.45 11.64
C VAL A 355 3.10 -3.15 10.38
N PRO A 356 3.56 -2.22 9.54
CA PRO A 356 2.84 -1.82 8.32
C PRO A 356 2.91 -2.88 7.22
N ALA A 357 2.13 -2.67 6.15
CA ALA A 357 2.24 -3.47 4.92
C ALA A 357 3.63 -3.34 4.31
N ASN A 358 4.30 -4.47 4.06
CA ASN A 358 5.62 -4.51 3.45
C ASN A 358 5.55 -4.43 1.91
N LEU A 359 6.66 -4.66 1.22
CA LEU A 359 6.76 -4.57 -0.24
C LEU A 359 5.80 -5.51 -0.98
N GLN A 360 5.46 -6.68 -0.38
CA GLN A 360 4.43 -7.61 -0.85
C GLN A 360 3.11 -7.48 -0.05
N GLY A 361 2.92 -6.43 0.71
CA GLY A 361 1.79 -6.26 1.61
C GLY A 361 1.83 -7.25 2.78
N LEU A 362 1.29 -8.43 2.56
CA LEU A 362 1.25 -9.53 3.52
C LEU A 362 1.63 -10.87 2.85
N TRP A 363 1.68 -10.94 1.52
CA TRP A 363 1.67 -12.20 0.78
C TRP A 363 2.98 -12.47 0.04
N THR A 364 3.65 -13.55 0.41
CA THR A 364 4.80 -14.09 -0.33
C THR A 364 4.79 -15.62 -0.27
N PRO A 365 5.02 -16.32 -1.39
CA PRO A 365 5.28 -17.76 -1.42
C PRO A 365 6.78 -18.09 -1.34
N HIS A 366 7.67 -17.09 -1.34
CA HIS A 366 9.11 -17.27 -1.51
C HIS A 366 9.86 -17.18 -0.19
N LEU A 367 10.72 -18.16 0.10
CA LEU A 367 11.62 -18.14 1.26
C LEU A 367 12.49 -16.88 1.28
N TRP A 368 12.98 -16.50 0.11
CA TRP A 368 13.76 -15.29 -0.11
C TRP A 368 12.93 -14.34 -0.97
N SER A 369 12.10 -13.55 -0.31
CA SER A 369 11.23 -12.59 -0.97
C SER A 369 12.02 -11.63 -1.85
N PRO A 370 11.51 -11.27 -3.05
CA PRO A 370 12.12 -10.24 -3.89
C PRO A 370 12.35 -8.95 -3.07
N TRP A 371 13.51 -8.33 -3.26
CA TRP A 371 13.96 -7.17 -2.47
C TRP A 371 13.78 -7.36 -0.96
N ARG A 372 13.96 -8.60 -0.47
CA ARG A 372 13.81 -8.99 0.94
C ARG A 372 12.38 -8.86 1.50
N GLY A 373 11.41 -8.44 0.68
CA GLY A 373 10.07 -8.07 1.15
C GLY A 373 10.08 -6.95 2.18
N ASN A 374 11.08 -6.06 2.10
CA ASN A 374 11.36 -5.07 3.14
C ASN A 374 10.46 -3.82 3.04
N TYR A 375 10.72 -2.84 3.90
CA TYR A 375 10.11 -1.53 3.85
C TYR A 375 11.03 -0.59 3.08
N THR A 376 10.84 -0.49 1.75
CA THR A 376 11.59 0.46 0.93
C THR A 376 10.95 1.84 1.05
N VAL A 377 11.68 2.79 1.63
CA VAL A 377 11.19 4.14 1.99
C VAL A 377 11.72 5.23 1.04
N ASN A 378 12.08 4.86 -0.17
CA ASN A 378 12.37 5.82 -1.24
C ASN A 378 11.21 5.98 -2.24
N ILE A 379 10.08 5.28 -2.02
CA ILE A 379 8.79 5.37 -2.69
C ILE A 379 7.77 4.33 -2.17
N ASN A 380 8.13 3.06 -2.07
CA ASN A 380 7.20 1.94 -2.01
C ASN A 380 6.33 1.97 -0.75
N LEU A 381 6.93 2.15 0.44
CA LEU A 381 6.16 2.24 1.68
C LEU A 381 5.27 3.48 1.71
N GLU A 382 5.74 4.60 1.21
CA GLU A 382 4.96 5.83 1.07
C GLU A 382 3.74 5.59 0.18
N GLU A 383 3.93 4.98 -0.99
CA GLU A 383 2.87 4.69 -1.96
C GLU A 383 1.82 3.73 -1.40
N ASN A 384 2.22 2.76 -0.58
CA ASN A 384 1.29 1.84 0.08
C ASN A 384 0.20 2.58 0.88
N TYR A 385 0.48 3.76 1.39
CA TYR A 385 -0.45 4.50 2.24
C TYR A 385 -1.09 5.73 1.58
N TRP A 386 -0.75 6.06 0.33
CA TRP A 386 -1.37 7.18 -0.39
C TRP A 386 -2.91 7.12 -0.46
N PRO A 387 -3.55 5.95 -0.68
CA PRO A 387 -5.01 5.90 -0.71
C PRO A 387 -5.65 5.92 0.68
N ALA A 388 -4.91 5.64 1.77
CA ALA A 388 -5.49 5.38 3.09
C ALA A 388 -6.45 6.48 3.57
N PHE A 389 -6.06 7.73 3.41
CA PHE A 389 -6.84 8.86 3.93
C PHE A 389 -7.97 9.26 2.99
N VAL A 390 -7.67 9.46 1.70
CA VAL A 390 -8.65 9.92 0.69
C VAL A 390 -9.69 8.84 0.40
N ALA A 391 -9.32 7.55 0.42
CA ALA A 391 -10.24 6.44 0.20
C ALA A 391 -10.92 5.94 1.51
N ASN A 392 -10.97 6.78 2.56
CA ASN A 392 -11.70 6.58 3.81
C ASN A 392 -11.28 5.34 4.63
N LEU A 393 -9.98 5.09 4.70
CA LEU A 393 -9.35 3.97 5.41
C LEU A 393 -8.22 4.45 6.34
N ALA A 394 -8.40 5.59 6.99
CA ALA A 394 -7.35 6.23 7.82
C ALA A 394 -6.83 5.31 8.94
N GLU A 395 -7.65 4.39 9.44
CA GLU A 395 -7.28 3.42 10.47
C GLU A 395 -6.23 2.43 9.97
N MET A 396 -6.20 2.15 8.66
CA MET A 396 -5.21 1.26 8.05
C MET A 396 -3.79 1.86 8.04
N ALA A 397 -3.65 3.16 8.29
CA ALA A 397 -2.35 3.81 8.46
C ALA A 397 -1.84 3.79 9.91
N GLN A 398 -2.61 3.27 10.88
CA GLN A 398 -2.16 3.18 12.28
C GLN A 398 -0.88 2.35 12.47
N PRO A 399 -0.68 1.22 11.78
CA PRO A 399 0.58 0.47 11.88
C PRO A 399 1.81 1.29 11.53
N LEU A 400 1.67 2.23 10.61
CA LEU A 400 2.76 3.12 10.18
C LEU A 400 3.18 4.10 11.28
N ASP A 401 2.26 4.54 12.15
CA ASP A 401 2.58 5.48 13.23
C ASP A 401 3.64 4.92 14.17
N GLY A 402 3.43 3.69 14.68
CA GLY A 402 4.37 3.04 15.58
C GLY A 402 5.66 2.62 14.88
N PHE A 403 5.58 2.24 13.61
CA PHE A 403 6.77 1.96 12.82
C PHE A 403 7.65 3.21 12.65
N ILE A 404 7.08 4.38 12.36
CA ILE A 404 7.83 5.65 12.30
C ILE A 404 8.42 6.03 13.67
N GLN A 405 7.71 5.74 14.77
CA GLN A 405 8.27 5.91 16.12
C GLN A 405 9.50 5.02 16.34
N ALA A 406 9.44 3.76 15.87
CA ALA A 406 10.56 2.83 15.92
C ALA A 406 11.74 3.29 15.06
N LEU A 407 11.47 3.77 13.83
CA LEU A 407 12.48 4.39 12.97
C LEU A 407 13.14 5.59 13.66
N ALA A 408 12.36 6.45 14.31
CA ALA A 408 12.90 7.59 15.03
C ALA A 408 13.80 7.16 16.20
N ALA A 409 13.41 6.11 16.95
CA ALA A 409 14.19 5.58 18.07
C ALA A 409 15.55 5.03 17.62
N ASN A 410 15.63 4.34 16.49
CA ASN A 410 16.89 3.85 15.91
C ASN A 410 17.63 4.93 15.13
N GLY A 411 16.89 5.81 14.45
CA GLY A 411 17.41 6.84 13.56
C GLY A 411 18.27 7.90 14.24
N VAL A 412 18.13 8.11 15.56
CA VAL A 412 19.04 8.99 16.33
C VAL A 412 20.46 8.41 16.34
N HIS A 413 20.60 7.09 16.40
CA HIS A 413 21.91 6.42 16.34
C HIS A 413 22.51 6.49 14.94
N THR A 414 21.68 6.33 13.92
CA THR A 414 22.09 6.50 12.52
C THR A 414 22.55 7.93 12.23
N ALA A 415 21.80 8.94 12.67
CA ALA A 415 22.19 10.34 12.55
C ALA A 415 23.57 10.61 13.16
N LYS A 416 23.83 10.06 14.33
CA LYS A 416 25.12 10.19 15.02
C LYS A 416 26.23 9.40 14.33
N ASN A 417 26.05 8.11 14.14
CA ASN A 417 27.11 7.18 13.72
C ASN A 417 27.54 7.41 12.27
N TYR A 418 26.58 7.64 11.37
CA TYR A 418 26.83 7.76 9.93
C TYR A 418 26.99 9.20 9.45
N TYR A 419 26.42 10.18 10.16
CA TYR A 419 26.41 11.58 9.72
C TYR A 419 27.01 12.56 10.72
N GLY A 420 27.33 12.13 11.95
CA GLY A 420 27.92 12.97 13.00
C GLY A 420 26.95 14.02 13.57
N ILE A 421 25.66 13.74 13.51
CA ILE A 421 24.59 14.65 13.93
C ILE A 421 23.95 14.13 15.23
N ASP A 422 24.02 14.92 16.30
CA ASP A 422 23.48 14.59 17.62
C ASP A 422 22.03 15.07 17.83
N GLU A 423 21.42 15.73 16.85
CA GLU A 423 20.06 16.27 16.93
C GLU A 423 19.13 15.62 15.88
N GLY A 424 17.95 15.17 16.35
CA GLY A 424 16.96 14.59 15.45
C GLY A 424 17.28 13.15 15.04
N TRP A 425 16.62 12.67 14.00
CA TRP A 425 16.74 11.31 13.52
C TRP A 425 16.62 11.24 11.99
N CYS A 426 17.21 10.20 11.39
CA CYS A 426 17.07 9.91 9.97
C CYS A 426 16.88 8.42 9.72
N SER A 427 16.34 8.10 8.56
CA SER A 427 16.29 6.75 8.02
C SER A 427 16.74 6.78 6.57
N SER A 428 17.52 5.79 6.17
CA SER A 428 17.99 5.63 4.80
C SER A 428 16.91 5.00 3.92
N HIS A 429 17.28 4.49 2.74
CA HIS A 429 16.33 4.15 1.69
C HIS A 429 15.48 2.91 1.97
N ASN A 430 15.85 2.02 2.89
CA ASN A 430 15.01 0.89 3.28
C ASN A 430 15.14 0.51 4.76
N SER A 431 14.22 -0.32 5.21
CA SER A 431 14.12 -0.79 6.58
C SER A 431 13.52 -2.20 6.63
N ASP A 432 13.30 -2.71 7.83
CA ASP A 432 12.70 -4.01 8.12
C ASP A 432 11.89 -3.98 9.41
N ILE A 433 11.40 -5.13 9.89
CA ILE A 433 10.60 -5.20 11.12
C ILE A 433 11.36 -4.72 12.37
N TRP A 434 12.70 -4.71 12.33
CA TRP A 434 13.57 -4.24 13.40
C TRP A 434 13.80 -2.72 13.34
N ALA A 435 13.09 -2.04 12.44
CA ALA A 435 13.21 -0.59 12.20
C ALA A 435 14.67 -0.17 11.94
N MET A 436 15.37 -0.91 11.09
CA MET A 436 16.72 -0.55 10.63
C MET A 436 16.68 0.80 9.91
N THR A 437 17.67 1.66 10.14
CA THR A 437 17.69 3.03 9.58
C THR A 437 19.01 3.40 8.90
N ASN A 438 20.05 2.57 9.02
CA ASN A 438 21.35 2.85 8.46
C ASN A 438 21.38 2.81 6.92
N PRO A 439 22.34 3.49 6.28
CA PRO A 439 22.68 3.23 4.88
C PRO A 439 23.05 1.75 4.70
N VAL A 440 22.49 1.14 3.68
CA VAL A 440 22.71 -0.30 3.40
C VAL A 440 23.91 -0.53 2.50
N GLY A 441 24.09 -1.76 2.01
CA GLY A 441 25.02 -2.08 0.93
C GLY A 441 26.31 -2.77 1.35
N GLU A 442 26.53 -2.99 2.66
CA GLU A 442 27.68 -3.77 3.17
C GLU A 442 29.03 -3.31 2.57
N LYS A 443 29.13 -2.00 2.30
CA LYS A 443 30.29 -1.31 1.70
C LYS A 443 30.60 -1.69 0.24
N ASN A 444 29.59 -2.20 -0.49
CA ASN A 444 29.76 -2.70 -1.85
C ASN A 444 28.61 -2.37 -2.83
N GLU A 445 27.50 -1.82 -2.35
CA GLU A 445 26.34 -1.51 -3.20
C GLU A 445 26.43 -0.08 -3.76
N SER A 446 25.70 0.18 -4.85
CA SER A 446 25.70 1.51 -5.47
C SER A 446 25.15 2.58 -4.53
N PRO A 447 25.88 3.71 -4.37
CA PRO A 447 25.43 4.82 -3.55
C PRO A 447 24.08 5.43 -3.99
N MET A 448 23.62 5.23 -5.23
CA MET A 448 22.40 5.84 -5.74
C MET A 448 21.13 5.43 -4.98
N TRP A 449 21.15 4.25 -4.33
CA TRP A 449 20.11 3.85 -3.39
C TRP A 449 20.66 3.66 -1.97
N ALA A 450 21.81 2.99 -1.82
CA ALA A 450 22.32 2.54 -0.53
C ALA A 450 22.57 3.68 0.46
N ASN A 451 23.03 4.84 -0.02
CA ASN A 451 23.44 5.97 0.80
C ASN A 451 22.41 7.10 0.93
N TRP A 452 21.26 6.99 0.28
CA TRP A 452 20.23 8.01 0.38
C TRP A 452 19.61 8.04 1.78
N ASN A 453 19.62 9.21 2.43
CA ASN A 453 19.30 9.38 3.85
C ASN A 453 18.01 10.16 4.12
N MET A 454 17.18 10.41 3.10
CA MET A 454 15.96 11.21 3.22
C MET A 454 14.69 10.37 3.42
N GLY A 455 14.78 9.03 3.54
CA GLY A 455 13.62 8.16 3.69
C GLY A 455 12.75 8.51 4.90
N GLY A 456 13.36 8.72 6.07
CA GLY A 456 12.63 9.15 7.27
C GLY A 456 11.99 10.52 7.12
N ALA A 457 12.71 11.46 6.50
CA ALA A 457 12.21 12.82 6.25
C ALA A 457 11.03 12.85 5.28
N TRP A 458 10.99 11.94 4.31
CA TRP A 458 9.85 11.81 3.40
C TRP A 458 8.67 11.12 4.06
N LEU A 459 8.89 9.93 4.61
CA LEU A 459 7.84 9.08 5.19
C LEU A 459 7.06 9.79 6.31
N VAL A 460 7.73 10.58 7.16
CA VAL A 460 7.11 11.26 8.31
C VAL A 460 6.02 12.26 7.90
N ASN A 461 6.01 12.76 6.66
CA ASN A 461 4.95 13.63 6.15
C ASN A 461 3.58 12.92 6.06
N THR A 462 3.56 11.57 6.01
CA THR A 462 2.31 10.80 6.07
C THR A 462 1.54 11.04 7.38
N LEU A 463 2.25 11.33 8.47
CA LEU A 463 1.61 11.66 9.76
C LEU A 463 0.88 13.01 9.72
N TRP A 464 1.45 13.99 8.99
CA TRP A 464 0.78 15.27 8.74
C TRP A 464 -0.47 15.10 7.88
N GLU A 465 -0.39 14.30 6.82
CA GLU A 465 -1.54 13.97 5.98
C GLU A 465 -2.66 13.33 6.81
N ARG A 466 -2.35 12.39 7.69
CA ARG A 466 -3.33 11.81 8.62
C ARG A 466 -4.04 12.89 9.44
N TYR A 467 -3.28 13.84 10.01
CA TYR A 467 -3.89 14.97 10.72
C TYR A 467 -4.78 15.82 9.82
N LEU A 468 -4.34 16.13 8.60
CA LEU A 468 -5.12 16.96 7.67
C LEU A 468 -6.48 16.34 7.34
N PHE A 469 -6.54 15.01 7.18
CA PHE A 469 -7.79 14.30 6.88
C PHE A 469 -8.63 14.02 8.13
N THR A 470 -8.04 13.72 9.27
CA THR A 470 -8.77 13.36 10.50
C THR A 470 -9.09 14.55 11.39
N GLN A 471 -8.25 15.57 11.36
CA GLN A 471 -8.29 16.74 12.23
C GLN A 471 -8.16 16.41 13.74
N ASP A 472 -7.51 15.28 14.04
CA ASP A 472 -7.23 14.88 15.41
C ASP A 472 -6.03 15.66 15.97
N LYS A 473 -6.34 16.69 16.76
CA LYS A 473 -5.32 17.56 17.36
C LYS A 473 -4.51 16.86 18.46
N THR A 474 -5.10 15.87 19.14
CA THR A 474 -4.38 15.08 20.15
C THR A 474 -3.32 14.23 19.48
N TYR A 475 -3.70 13.53 18.40
CA TYR A 475 -2.76 12.79 17.58
C TYR A 475 -1.63 13.68 17.04
N LEU A 476 -1.96 14.86 16.51
CA LEU A 476 -0.95 15.82 16.05
C LEU A 476 0.04 16.17 17.15
N GLN A 477 -0.45 16.48 18.34
CA GLN A 477 0.37 16.93 19.48
C GLN A 477 1.24 15.81 20.06
N THR A 478 0.69 14.58 20.17
CA THR A 478 1.33 13.48 20.90
C THR A 478 2.13 12.52 20.02
N VAL A 479 1.85 12.46 18.73
CA VAL A 479 2.48 11.51 17.79
C VAL A 479 3.15 12.26 16.63
N ALA A 480 2.37 12.92 15.77
CA ALA A 480 2.87 13.43 14.50
C ALA A 480 3.93 14.54 14.67
N TYR A 481 3.61 15.58 15.41
CA TYR A 481 4.47 16.75 15.52
C TYR A 481 5.84 16.48 16.17
N PRO A 482 5.97 15.68 17.26
CA PRO A 482 7.28 15.34 17.81
C PRO A 482 8.17 14.58 16.80
N LEU A 483 7.61 13.65 16.02
CA LEU A 483 8.34 12.87 15.02
C LEU A 483 8.77 13.74 13.83
N MET A 484 7.87 14.57 13.31
CA MET A 484 8.15 15.54 12.25
C MET A 484 9.25 16.52 12.67
N LYS A 485 9.15 17.06 13.89
CA LYS A 485 10.13 18.00 14.44
C LYS A 485 11.51 17.35 14.61
N GLY A 486 11.56 16.07 14.98
CA GLY A 486 12.79 15.29 15.08
C GLY A 486 13.46 15.09 13.73
N ALA A 487 12.73 14.66 12.71
CA ALA A 487 13.25 14.53 11.34
C ALA A 487 13.69 15.87 10.76
N ALA A 488 12.90 16.94 10.98
CA ALA A 488 13.26 18.29 10.55
C ALA A 488 14.55 18.81 11.21
N ARG A 489 14.80 18.48 12.48
CA ARG A 489 16.07 18.83 13.16
C ARG A 489 17.27 18.16 12.52
N PHE A 490 17.18 16.87 12.18
CA PHE A 490 18.23 16.23 11.41
C PHE A 490 18.48 16.96 10.09
N CYS A 491 17.44 17.27 9.33
CA CYS A 491 17.56 18.00 8.07
C CYS A 491 18.23 19.38 8.24
N LEU A 492 17.88 20.13 9.29
CA LEU A 492 18.51 21.41 9.59
C LEU A 492 20.03 21.29 9.86
N ARG A 493 20.49 20.19 10.47
CA ARG A 493 21.91 19.93 10.72
C ARG A 493 22.62 19.30 9.52
N TRP A 494 21.87 18.63 8.63
CA TRP A 494 22.40 18.07 7.39
C TRP A 494 22.62 19.13 6.30
N LEU A 495 21.79 20.18 6.28
CA LEU A 495 21.94 21.32 5.38
C LEU A 495 23.23 22.08 5.67
N ILE A 496 23.92 22.48 4.61
CA ILE A 496 25.13 23.31 4.67
C ILE A 496 24.97 24.54 3.80
N ASP A 497 25.75 25.58 4.10
CA ASP A 497 25.86 26.74 3.22
C ASP A 497 26.42 26.30 1.85
N ASN A 498 25.78 26.76 0.78
CA ASN A 498 26.17 26.44 -0.58
C ASN A 498 27.48 27.18 -0.94
N PRO A 499 28.61 26.46 -1.14
CA PRO A 499 29.89 27.12 -1.45
C PRO A 499 29.92 27.73 -2.85
N LYS A 500 29.01 27.34 -3.72
CA LYS A 500 28.91 27.87 -5.09
C LYS A 500 27.96 29.08 -5.18
N GLN A 501 27.00 29.21 -4.27
CA GLN A 501 26.00 30.26 -4.25
C GLN A 501 25.77 30.77 -2.81
N PRO A 502 26.47 31.83 -2.39
CA PRO A 502 26.34 32.38 -1.02
C PRO A 502 24.90 32.75 -0.66
N GLY A 503 24.47 32.36 0.52
CA GLY A 503 23.13 32.63 1.04
C GLY A 503 22.14 31.49 0.87
N GLU A 504 22.42 30.53 0.03
CA GLU A 504 21.61 29.32 -0.14
C GLU A 504 22.06 28.18 0.77
N LEU A 505 21.15 27.23 1.00
CA LEU A 505 21.39 25.96 1.69
C LEU A 505 21.19 24.79 0.75
N ILE A 506 22.09 23.82 0.84
CA ILE A 506 22.06 22.57 0.07
C ILE A 506 22.38 21.36 0.95
N THR A 507 22.11 20.15 0.44
CA THR A 507 22.60 18.88 1.01
C THR A 507 23.89 18.45 0.35
N ALA A 508 24.81 17.86 1.10
CA ALA A 508 26.03 17.23 0.59
C ALA A 508 26.57 16.18 1.59
N PRO A 509 26.82 14.94 1.15
CA PRO A 509 26.44 14.40 -0.15
C PRO A 509 24.91 14.34 -0.36
N SER A 510 24.51 14.20 -1.60
CA SER A 510 23.14 14.05 -2.07
C SER A 510 23.09 13.01 -3.19
N THR A 511 21.93 12.44 -3.43
CA THR A 511 21.66 11.59 -4.58
C THR A 511 20.19 11.75 -4.97
N SER A 512 19.82 11.39 -6.19
CA SER A 512 18.43 11.25 -6.59
C SER A 512 18.14 9.77 -6.84
N PRO A 513 17.52 9.08 -5.88
CA PRO A 513 17.28 7.65 -6.07
C PRO A 513 16.31 7.41 -7.25
N GLU A 514 16.58 6.47 -8.10
CA GLU A 514 17.78 5.64 -8.22
C GLU A 514 18.40 5.88 -9.60
N ASN A 515 18.74 7.13 -9.94
CA ASN A 515 19.22 7.53 -11.26
C ASN A 515 20.69 7.97 -11.22
N GLU A 516 21.31 8.05 -12.39
CA GLU A 516 22.68 8.51 -12.60
C GLU A 516 22.67 9.77 -13.46
N TYR A 517 23.61 10.67 -13.18
CA TYR A 517 23.84 11.84 -14.01
C TYR A 517 25.05 11.65 -14.92
N LYS A 518 25.09 12.45 -15.98
CA LYS A 518 26.24 12.55 -16.87
C LYS A 518 26.79 13.98 -16.81
N THR A 519 28.02 14.13 -16.31
CA THR A 519 28.68 15.44 -16.26
C THR A 519 29.09 15.92 -17.66
N ASP A 520 29.36 17.23 -17.80
CA ASP A 520 29.88 17.81 -19.03
C ASP A 520 31.22 17.19 -19.49
N LYS A 521 31.97 16.59 -18.54
CA LYS A 521 33.21 15.87 -18.80
C LYS A 521 33.01 14.39 -19.15
N GLY A 522 31.75 13.94 -19.22
CA GLY A 522 31.37 12.57 -19.60
C GLY A 522 31.45 11.53 -18.48
N TYR A 523 31.66 11.93 -17.21
CA TYR A 523 31.58 11.01 -16.08
C TYR A 523 30.11 10.71 -15.75
N HIS A 524 29.81 9.43 -15.49
CA HIS A 524 28.54 8.98 -14.99
C HIS A 524 28.63 8.81 -13.49
N GLY A 525 27.88 9.55 -12.72
CA GLY A 525 27.96 9.56 -11.27
C GLY A 525 26.60 9.44 -10.62
N VAL A 526 26.64 9.13 -9.33
CA VAL A 526 25.44 8.95 -8.51
C VAL A 526 25.44 9.85 -7.27
N THR A 527 26.60 10.23 -6.78
CA THR A 527 26.77 11.13 -5.62
C THR A 527 26.99 12.55 -6.09
N CYS A 528 26.14 13.47 -5.66
CA CYS A 528 26.22 14.89 -5.99
C CYS A 528 26.05 15.75 -4.72
N TYR A 529 25.75 17.03 -4.88
CA TYR A 529 25.27 17.94 -3.84
C TYR A 529 24.06 18.70 -4.34
N GLY A 530 23.18 19.09 -3.44
CA GLY A 530 22.02 19.92 -3.77
C GLY A 530 21.04 19.28 -4.74
N GLY A 531 20.91 17.93 -4.74
CA GLY A 531 19.94 17.22 -5.56
C GLY A 531 18.51 17.66 -5.27
N THR A 532 17.71 17.82 -6.31
CA THR A 532 16.35 18.37 -6.23
C THR A 532 15.44 17.49 -5.35
N ALA A 533 15.59 16.17 -5.39
CA ALA A 533 14.81 15.26 -4.55
C ALA A 533 14.98 15.53 -3.05
N ASP A 534 16.23 15.65 -2.57
CA ASP A 534 16.53 15.96 -1.18
C ASP A 534 15.91 17.29 -0.75
N LEU A 535 16.11 18.33 -1.57
CA LEU A 535 15.63 19.67 -1.26
C LEU A 535 14.10 19.77 -1.31
N ALA A 536 13.45 19.02 -2.21
CA ALA A 536 12.00 18.91 -2.27
C ALA A 536 11.43 18.29 -0.99
N ILE A 537 12.02 17.19 -0.50
CA ILE A 537 11.61 16.53 0.73
C ILE A 537 11.82 17.42 1.94
N ILE A 538 12.97 18.07 2.04
CA ILE A 538 13.27 19.01 3.15
C ILE A 538 12.29 20.19 3.11
N ARG A 539 12.02 20.75 1.94
CA ARG A 539 11.05 21.84 1.76
C ARG A 539 9.65 21.43 2.23
N GLU A 540 9.19 20.25 1.84
CA GLU A 540 7.90 19.70 2.27
C GLU A 540 7.86 19.51 3.79
N LEU A 541 8.87 18.85 4.37
CA LEU A 541 8.93 18.59 5.80
C LEU A 541 8.97 19.86 6.63
N LEU A 542 9.80 20.84 6.25
CA LEU A 542 9.87 22.12 6.97
C LEU A 542 8.56 22.88 6.88
N THR A 543 7.94 22.94 5.70
CA THR A 543 6.64 23.59 5.47
C THR A 543 5.56 22.96 6.36
N ASN A 544 5.47 21.65 6.35
CA ASN A 544 4.47 20.89 7.12
C ASN A 544 4.72 21.01 8.64
N THR A 545 5.98 20.94 9.08
CA THR A 545 6.33 21.06 10.51
C THR A 545 6.04 22.46 11.03
N ILE A 546 6.29 23.51 10.24
CA ILE A 546 5.92 24.90 10.57
C ILE A 546 4.40 25.03 10.67
N ALA A 547 3.65 24.45 9.72
CA ALA A 547 2.18 24.46 9.75
C ALA A 547 1.62 23.71 10.96
N ALA A 548 2.17 22.54 11.29
CA ALA A 548 1.80 21.76 12.47
C ALA A 548 2.08 22.55 13.77
N GLY A 549 3.24 23.18 13.86
CA GLY A 549 3.58 24.06 14.98
C GLY A 549 2.57 25.19 15.15
N LYS A 550 2.17 25.86 14.07
CA LYS A 550 1.14 26.94 14.13
C LYS A 550 -0.20 26.42 14.67
N VAL A 551 -0.63 25.22 14.29
CA VAL A 551 -1.85 24.60 14.82
C VAL A 551 -1.76 24.38 16.34
N LEU A 552 -0.56 24.06 16.83
CA LEU A 552 -0.28 23.81 18.26
C LEU A 552 0.10 25.07 19.04
N GLY A 553 0.24 26.22 18.37
CA GLY A 553 0.66 27.48 18.99
C GLY A 553 2.19 27.64 19.14
N GLU A 554 2.96 26.83 18.44
CA GLU A 554 4.42 26.92 18.40
C GLU A 554 4.93 27.62 17.12
N ARG A 555 6.08 28.31 17.25
CA ARG A 555 6.76 28.93 16.12
C ARG A 555 8.18 28.41 15.94
N ASN A 556 8.50 27.94 14.76
CA ASN A 556 9.79 27.36 14.40
C ASN A 556 10.62 28.34 13.55
N LYS A 557 11.18 29.39 14.18
CA LYS A 557 11.95 30.45 13.48
C LYS A 557 13.17 29.91 12.71
N GLU A 558 13.86 28.91 13.23
CA GLU A 558 15.01 28.28 12.57
C GLU A 558 14.58 27.60 11.27
N MET A 559 13.47 26.84 11.31
CA MET A 559 12.90 26.19 10.12
C MET A 559 12.41 27.22 9.08
N GLU A 560 11.77 28.32 9.53
CA GLU A 560 11.33 29.41 8.64
C GLU A 560 12.54 30.04 7.91
N LYS A 561 13.66 30.26 8.61
CA LYS A 561 14.88 30.80 8.02
C LYS A 561 15.55 29.84 7.03
N ALA A 562 15.64 28.56 7.41
CA ALA A 562 16.22 27.55 6.54
C ALA A 562 15.40 27.35 5.27
N LEU A 563 14.07 27.27 5.41
CA LEU A 563 13.14 27.13 4.28
C LEU A 563 13.30 28.25 3.24
N ALA A 564 13.49 29.49 3.71
CA ALA A 564 13.68 30.66 2.84
C ALA A 564 15.04 30.66 2.11
N ARG A 565 16.00 29.85 2.54
CA ARG A 565 17.35 29.76 1.99
C ARG A 565 17.61 28.50 1.17
N LEU A 566 16.68 27.54 1.12
CA LEU A 566 16.87 26.32 0.33
C LEU A 566 17.10 26.69 -1.14
N HIS A 567 18.10 26.07 -1.74
CA HIS A 567 18.34 26.20 -3.19
C HIS A 567 17.04 25.97 -3.96
N PRO A 568 16.66 26.88 -4.88
CA PRO A 568 15.37 26.82 -5.58
C PRO A 568 15.33 25.70 -6.61
N TYR A 569 14.12 25.33 -7.05
CA TYR A 569 13.96 24.56 -8.26
C TYR A 569 14.51 25.32 -9.47
N THR A 570 15.11 24.61 -10.41
CA THR A 570 15.61 25.15 -11.67
C THR A 570 15.03 24.40 -12.86
N ILE A 571 14.95 25.09 -14.00
CA ILE A 571 14.44 24.54 -15.25
C ILE A 571 15.64 24.25 -16.16
N GLY A 572 15.71 23.02 -16.68
CA GLY A 572 16.80 22.56 -17.54
C GLY A 572 16.71 23.04 -18.97
N HIS A 573 17.76 22.79 -19.74
CA HIS A 573 17.87 23.16 -21.15
C HIS A 573 16.82 22.46 -22.05
N MET A 574 16.28 21.32 -21.61
CA MET A 574 15.18 20.62 -22.29
C MET A 574 13.79 21.15 -21.89
N GLY A 575 13.73 22.16 -21.01
CA GLY A 575 12.50 22.73 -20.48
C GLY A 575 11.86 21.89 -19.36
N ASP A 576 12.56 20.91 -18.85
CA ASP A 576 12.18 20.02 -17.76
C ASP A 576 12.60 20.59 -16.39
N LEU A 577 12.14 19.97 -15.33
CA LEU A 577 12.57 20.26 -13.97
C LEU A 577 13.92 19.57 -13.73
N ASN A 578 14.97 20.32 -13.40
CA ASN A 578 16.28 19.75 -13.12
C ASN A 578 16.21 18.76 -11.96
N GLU A 579 16.73 17.55 -12.19
CA GLU A 579 16.90 16.52 -11.16
C GLU A 579 18.16 16.78 -10.31
N TRP A 580 19.21 17.33 -10.94
CA TRP A 580 20.53 17.57 -10.37
C TRP A 580 20.75 19.05 -10.05
N TYR A 581 21.80 19.36 -9.29
CA TYR A 581 22.19 20.72 -8.99
C TYR A 581 22.58 21.52 -10.27
N TYR A 582 23.33 20.87 -11.15
CA TYR A 582 23.64 21.39 -12.48
C TYR A 582 22.63 20.89 -13.49
N ASP A 583 22.54 21.56 -14.63
CA ASP A 583 21.71 21.15 -15.78
C ASP A 583 22.39 20.00 -16.54
N TRP A 584 22.57 18.87 -15.83
CA TRP A 584 23.15 17.65 -16.40
C TRP A 584 22.07 16.73 -16.96
N ASP A 585 22.44 15.99 -18.02
CA ASP A 585 21.59 14.95 -18.55
C ASP A 585 21.52 13.75 -17.59
N ASP A 586 20.37 13.11 -17.56
CA ASP A 586 20.21 11.78 -16.96
C ASP A 586 20.96 10.74 -17.80
N TRP A 587 21.62 9.80 -17.17
CA TRP A 587 22.14 8.62 -17.85
C TRP A 587 21.01 7.80 -18.47
N ASP A 588 19.92 7.58 -17.70
CA ASP A 588 18.68 6.99 -18.17
C ASP A 588 17.54 8.01 -18.09
N PRO A 589 17.25 8.78 -19.16
CA PRO A 589 16.18 9.77 -19.14
C PRO A 589 14.79 9.17 -19.00
N LYS A 590 14.65 7.85 -19.19
CA LYS A 590 13.40 7.11 -19.01
C LYS A 590 13.34 6.31 -17.70
N HIS A 591 14.29 6.55 -16.81
CA HIS A 591 14.36 5.85 -15.51
C HIS A 591 13.01 5.87 -14.79
N ARG A 592 12.69 4.76 -14.11
CA ARG A 592 11.41 4.57 -13.42
C ARG A 592 11.16 5.55 -12.27
N HIS A 593 12.22 6.02 -11.59
CA HIS A 593 12.09 7.03 -10.53
C HIS A 593 11.90 8.44 -11.11
N GLN A 594 11.10 9.23 -10.40
CA GLN A 594 10.89 10.67 -10.65
C GLN A 594 10.97 11.45 -9.33
N SER A 595 12.01 11.18 -8.55
CA SER A 595 12.17 11.65 -7.18
C SER A 595 12.16 13.18 -7.05
N HIS A 596 12.61 13.92 -8.07
CA HIS A 596 12.57 15.37 -8.11
C HIS A 596 11.15 15.95 -8.29
N LEU A 597 10.14 15.11 -8.60
CA LEU A 597 8.73 15.53 -8.67
C LEU A 597 7.95 15.32 -7.35
N ILE A 598 8.62 14.93 -6.27
CA ILE A 598 7.99 14.73 -4.95
C ILE A 598 7.22 15.97 -4.48
N GLY A 599 7.70 17.17 -4.79
CA GLY A 599 7.02 18.43 -4.45
C GLY A 599 5.70 18.68 -5.20
N LEU A 600 5.45 17.98 -6.31
CA LEU A 600 4.18 17.97 -7.02
C LEU A 600 3.21 16.94 -6.43
N TYR A 601 3.67 15.69 -6.25
CA TYR A 601 2.94 14.62 -5.58
C TYR A 601 3.91 13.60 -4.96
N PRO A 602 3.71 13.16 -3.69
CA PRO A 602 2.58 13.45 -2.79
C PRO A 602 2.60 14.86 -2.17
N GLY A 603 3.71 15.59 -2.28
CA GLY A 603 3.81 16.98 -1.88
C GLY A 603 2.84 17.90 -2.65
N TYR A 604 2.83 19.16 -2.29
CA TYR A 604 1.96 20.16 -2.92
C TYR A 604 2.54 21.58 -2.93
N HIS A 605 3.82 21.70 -2.61
CA HIS A 605 4.47 23.03 -2.62
C HIS A 605 4.97 23.46 -4.00
N LEU A 606 5.04 22.56 -4.97
CA LEU A 606 5.40 22.85 -6.34
C LEU A 606 4.15 23.32 -7.09
N SER A 607 3.90 24.65 -7.08
CA SER A 607 2.67 25.27 -7.57
C SER A 607 2.89 26.43 -8.54
N ASP A 608 4.14 26.85 -8.78
CA ASP A 608 4.49 27.88 -9.75
C ASP A 608 4.20 27.41 -11.18
N ALA A 609 3.64 28.27 -12.03
CA ALA A 609 3.16 27.90 -13.35
C ALA A 609 4.29 27.40 -14.29
N ASP A 610 5.49 27.99 -14.22
CA ASP A 610 6.63 27.59 -15.06
C ASP A 610 7.20 26.27 -14.55
N LEU A 611 7.25 26.05 -13.23
CA LEU A 611 7.67 24.78 -12.63
C LEU A 611 6.67 23.66 -12.89
N LEU A 612 5.36 23.93 -12.90
CA LEU A 612 4.35 22.95 -13.30
C LEU A 612 4.52 22.52 -14.76
N LYS A 613 4.79 23.49 -15.66
CA LYS A 613 5.09 23.21 -17.07
C LYS A 613 6.38 22.40 -17.24
N ALA A 614 7.41 22.72 -16.46
CA ALA A 614 8.66 21.95 -16.44
C ALA A 614 8.44 20.52 -15.91
N SER A 615 7.59 20.34 -14.91
CA SER A 615 7.20 19.03 -14.41
C SER A 615 6.43 18.20 -15.45
N GLU A 616 5.53 18.83 -16.21
CA GLU A 616 4.87 18.19 -17.34
C GLU A 616 5.88 17.73 -18.37
N ARG A 617 6.84 18.59 -18.73
CA ARG A 617 7.92 18.25 -19.66
C ARG A 617 8.78 17.10 -19.16
N THR A 618 9.11 17.07 -17.87
CA THR A 618 9.80 15.93 -17.24
C THR A 618 9.06 14.61 -17.46
N LEU A 619 7.75 14.58 -17.22
CA LEU A 619 6.93 13.39 -17.42
C LEU A 619 6.87 12.96 -18.89
N GLU A 620 6.82 13.90 -19.83
CA GLU A 620 6.89 13.60 -21.25
C GLU A 620 8.21 12.93 -21.64
N ILE A 621 9.35 13.43 -21.12
CA ILE A 621 10.68 12.87 -21.40
C ILE A 621 10.79 11.46 -20.81
N LYS A 622 10.35 11.27 -19.57
CA LYS A 622 10.37 9.94 -18.91
C LYS A 622 9.44 8.93 -19.58
N GLY A 623 8.40 9.41 -20.29
CA GLY A 623 7.50 8.57 -21.09
C GLY A 623 6.53 7.74 -20.25
N ASP A 624 5.91 6.76 -20.89
CA ASP A 624 4.80 5.98 -20.29
C ASP A 624 5.19 4.53 -19.92
N GLU A 625 6.26 4.01 -20.51
CA GLU A 625 6.72 2.65 -20.27
C GLU A 625 7.57 2.60 -18.99
N THR A 626 7.06 1.89 -17.97
CA THR A 626 7.73 1.81 -16.67
C THR A 626 7.19 0.63 -15.84
N THR A 627 7.62 0.50 -14.59
CA THR A 627 7.22 -0.55 -13.65
C THR A 627 5.93 -0.19 -12.90
N GLY A 628 5.36 -1.13 -12.13
CA GLY A 628 4.07 -1.00 -11.46
C GLY A 628 3.90 0.26 -10.59
N TRP A 629 4.70 0.40 -9.51
CA TRP A 629 4.61 1.57 -8.63
C TRP A 629 4.92 2.90 -9.37
N SER A 630 5.84 2.87 -10.31
CA SER A 630 6.16 4.07 -11.09
C SER A 630 4.99 4.50 -11.97
N THR A 631 4.24 3.52 -12.52
CA THR A 631 2.98 3.78 -13.23
C THR A 631 1.94 4.38 -12.28
N GLY A 632 1.78 3.81 -11.09
CA GLY A 632 0.90 4.34 -10.04
C GLY A 632 1.23 5.79 -9.68
N TRP A 633 2.51 6.09 -9.46
CA TRP A 633 2.96 7.46 -9.18
C TRP A 633 2.66 8.43 -10.32
N ARG A 634 2.92 8.03 -11.58
CA ARG A 634 2.67 8.88 -12.76
C ARG A 634 1.19 9.22 -12.94
N ILE A 635 0.26 8.33 -12.58
CA ILE A 635 -1.17 8.64 -12.57
C ILE A 635 -1.44 9.84 -11.65
N ASN A 636 -0.91 9.80 -10.43
CA ASN A 636 -1.06 10.86 -9.44
C ASN A 636 -0.42 12.18 -9.89
N LEU A 637 0.76 12.13 -10.49
CA LEU A 637 1.46 13.31 -11.01
C LEU A 637 0.68 13.99 -12.14
N TRP A 638 0.19 13.23 -13.13
CA TRP A 638 -0.65 13.76 -14.19
C TRP A 638 -1.98 14.31 -13.69
N ALA A 639 -2.57 13.67 -12.67
CA ALA A 639 -3.78 14.17 -12.03
C ALA A 639 -3.53 15.52 -11.32
N ARG A 640 -2.37 15.68 -10.65
CA ARG A 640 -1.97 16.98 -10.05
C ARG A 640 -1.73 18.07 -11.08
N LEU A 641 -1.24 17.73 -12.26
CA LEU A 641 -1.16 18.65 -13.41
C LEU A 641 -2.52 18.91 -14.06
N LYS A 642 -3.62 18.36 -13.51
CA LYS A 642 -4.99 18.51 -14.03
C LYS A 642 -5.19 17.96 -15.44
N ASN A 643 -4.31 17.06 -15.88
CA ASN A 643 -4.40 16.43 -17.18
C ASN A 643 -5.05 15.04 -17.08
N GLY A 644 -6.38 15.03 -17.09
CA GLY A 644 -7.18 13.81 -16.91
C GLY A 644 -6.99 12.78 -18.02
N GLU A 645 -6.76 13.23 -19.27
CA GLU A 645 -6.52 12.30 -20.38
C GLU A 645 -5.18 11.56 -20.23
N ARG A 646 -4.13 12.27 -19.82
CA ARG A 646 -2.82 11.66 -19.54
C ARG A 646 -2.87 10.74 -18.33
N ALA A 647 -3.48 11.19 -17.22
CA ALA A 647 -3.66 10.36 -16.03
C ALA A 647 -4.42 9.06 -16.35
N TYR A 648 -5.48 9.15 -17.15
CA TYR A 648 -6.25 7.99 -17.60
C TYR A 648 -5.47 7.06 -18.53
N GLN A 649 -4.66 7.62 -19.45
CA GLN A 649 -3.79 6.84 -20.31
C GLN A 649 -2.81 5.99 -19.48
N ILE A 650 -2.21 6.57 -18.44
CA ILE A 650 -1.31 5.86 -17.53
C ILE A 650 -2.07 4.84 -16.67
N TYR A 651 -3.29 5.16 -16.21
CA TYR A 651 -4.15 4.19 -15.49
C TYR A 651 -4.45 2.95 -16.36
N ARG A 652 -4.70 3.15 -17.64
CA ARG A 652 -4.86 2.03 -18.59
C ARG A 652 -3.58 1.23 -18.76
N LYS A 653 -2.40 1.86 -18.71
CA LYS A 653 -1.09 1.17 -18.72
C LYS A 653 -0.92 0.29 -17.49
N LEU A 654 -1.33 0.79 -16.32
CA LEU A 654 -1.31 -0.01 -15.08
C LEU A 654 -2.18 -1.27 -15.21
N LEU A 655 -3.30 -1.19 -15.93
CA LEU A 655 -4.20 -2.32 -16.22
C LEU A 655 -3.76 -3.15 -17.45
N THR A 656 -2.51 -3.07 -17.88
CA THR A 656 -1.97 -3.95 -18.92
C THR A 656 -1.81 -5.37 -18.36
N ALA A 657 -2.39 -6.36 -19.02
CA ALA A 657 -2.28 -7.77 -18.63
C ALA A 657 -0.84 -8.28 -18.72
N VAL A 658 -0.27 -8.71 -17.62
CA VAL A 658 1.09 -9.27 -17.50
C VAL A 658 1.00 -10.77 -17.23
N ALA A 659 1.88 -11.54 -17.88
CA ALA A 659 1.95 -12.98 -17.67
C ALA A 659 2.50 -13.31 -16.29
N PRO A 660 2.01 -14.37 -15.62
CA PRO A 660 2.64 -14.89 -14.42
C PRO A 660 4.12 -15.16 -14.61
N GLU A 661 4.90 -14.99 -13.55
CA GLU A 661 6.34 -15.26 -13.55
C GLU A 661 6.63 -16.71 -14.00
N ASN A 662 7.63 -16.86 -14.83
CA ASN A 662 8.03 -18.17 -15.40
C ASN A 662 6.96 -18.92 -16.20
N SER A 663 5.81 -18.29 -16.47
CA SER A 663 4.77 -18.87 -17.33
C SER A 663 5.14 -18.80 -18.80
N ARG A 664 4.46 -19.63 -19.60
CA ARG A 664 4.56 -19.62 -21.07
C ARG A 664 3.34 -19.01 -21.75
N TYR A 665 2.62 -18.14 -21.07
CA TYR A 665 1.42 -17.51 -21.62
C TYR A 665 1.80 -16.65 -22.82
N PRO A 666 1.23 -16.90 -24.01
CA PRO A 666 1.49 -16.11 -25.20
C PRO A 666 0.70 -14.79 -25.15
N ASN A 667 1.21 -13.77 -25.82
CA ASN A 667 0.52 -12.48 -26.03
C ASN A 667 0.19 -11.69 -24.75
N TYR A 668 0.94 -11.92 -23.66
CA TYR A 668 0.92 -11.11 -22.46
C TYR A 668 2.17 -10.23 -22.36
N SER A 669 2.07 -9.07 -21.70
CA SER A 669 3.24 -8.25 -21.36
C SER A 669 4.17 -9.02 -20.41
N ARG A 670 5.43 -8.60 -20.39
CA ARG A 670 6.45 -9.02 -19.42
C ARG A 670 7.02 -7.83 -18.64
N GLY A 671 6.53 -6.62 -18.92
CA GLY A 671 6.88 -5.39 -18.21
C GLY A 671 5.89 -5.07 -17.10
N GLY A 672 5.89 -3.82 -16.64
CA GLY A 672 4.94 -3.34 -15.64
C GLY A 672 3.48 -3.43 -16.08
N GLY A 673 2.58 -3.62 -15.13
CA GLY A 673 1.14 -3.76 -15.36
C GLY A 673 0.44 -4.52 -14.25
N THR A 674 -0.46 -5.43 -14.63
CA THR A 674 -1.33 -6.15 -13.69
C THR A 674 -1.34 -7.65 -14.00
N TYR A 675 -1.12 -8.47 -12.99
CA TYR A 675 -1.20 -9.93 -13.08
C TYR A 675 -2.65 -10.44 -13.17
N PRO A 676 -2.87 -11.72 -13.54
CA PRO A 676 -4.21 -12.30 -13.68
C PRO A 676 -5.11 -12.18 -12.44
N ASN A 677 -4.55 -12.17 -11.24
CA ASN A 677 -5.29 -12.00 -9.98
C ASN A 677 -5.41 -10.53 -9.53
N LEU A 678 -5.10 -9.60 -10.41
CA LEU A 678 -5.09 -8.15 -10.20
C LEU A 678 -3.98 -7.64 -9.25
N PHE A 679 -3.03 -8.45 -8.84
CA PHE A 679 -1.82 -7.98 -8.20
C PHE A 679 -1.01 -7.11 -9.17
N ASP A 680 -0.38 -6.06 -8.64
CA ASP A 680 0.52 -5.21 -9.40
C ASP A 680 1.77 -5.97 -9.87
N ALA A 681 2.14 -5.75 -11.12
CA ALA A 681 3.34 -6.30 -11.71
C ALA A 681 4.44 -5.25 -11.82
N HIS A 682 5.45 -5.38 -10.97
CA HIS A 682 6.68 -4.59 -11.13
C HIS A 682 7.49 -5.04 -12.37
N PRO A 683 7.70 -6.31 -12.84
CA PRO A 683 7.78 -7.63 -12.22
C PRO A 683 9.06 -7.86 -11.40
N PRO A 684 9.09 -8.80 -10.40
CA PRO A 684 7.97 -9.57 -9.86
C PRO A 684 7.00 -8.71 -9.04
N PHE A 685 5.99 -9.32 -8.42
CA PHE A 685 4.96 -8.68 -7.62
C PHE A 685 5.52 -7.72 -6.57
N GLN A 686 4.99 -6.50 -6.57
CA GLN A 686 5.04 -5.51 -5.50
C GLN A 686 3.63 -4.93 -5.31
N ILE A 687 3.22 -4.65 -4.08
CA ILE A 687 1.82 -4.23 -3.83
C ILE A 687 1.58 -2.73 -4.04
N ASP A 688 2.62 -1.94 -4.05
CA ASP A 688 2.59 -0.48 -4.09
C ASP A 688 1.83 0.09 -5.29
N GLY A 689 2.00 -0.49 -6.49
CA GLY A 689 1.26 -0.05 -7.68
C GLY A 689 -0.25 -0.25 -7.57
N ASN A 690 -0.73 -1.26 -6.82
CA ASN A 690 -2.15 -1.40 -6.50
C ASN A 690 -2.67 -0.19 -5.73
N PHE A 691 -1.92 0.26 -4.74
CA PHE A 691 -2.27 1.39 -3.90
C PHE A 691 -2.11 2.72 -4.63
N GLY A 692 -1.03 2.90 -5.39
CA GLY A 692 -0.79 4.07 -6.23
C GLY A 692 -1.89 4.27 -7.28
N GLY A 693 -2.37 3.18 -7.89
CA GLY A 693 -3.49 3.21 -8.83
C GLY A 693 -4.79 3.66 -8.17
N THR A 694 -5.10 3.13 -6.97
CA THR A 694 -6.28 3.55 -6.20
C THR A 694 -6.20 5.03 -5.79
N ALA A 695 -5.03 5.49 -5.30
CA ALA A 695 -4.81 6.90 -4.98
C ALA A 695 -4.93 7.79 -6.21
N GLY A 696 -4.43 7.34 -7.37
CA GLY A 696 -4.50 8.06 -8.65
C GLY A 696 -5.94 8.30 -9.11
N VAL A 697 -6.81 7.31 -9.00
CA VAL A 697 -8.25 7.48 -9.28
C VAL A 697 -8.86 8.52 -8.33
N CYS A 698 -8.50 8.49 -7.04
CA CYS A 698 -8.95 9.52 -6.11
C CYS A 698 -8.47 10.92 -6.53
N GLU A 699 -7.19 11.11 -6.88
CA GLU A 699 -6.64 12.39 -7.32
C GLU A 699 -7.29 12.90 -8.63
N MET A 700 -7.71 12.02 -9.51
CA MET A 700 -8.46 12.38 -10.72
C MET A 700 -9.86 12.91 -10.40
N LEU A 701 -10.48 12.43 -9.31
CA LEU A 701 -11.86 12.75 -8.95
C LEU A 701 -11.98 13.87 -7.90
N ILE A 702 -11.04 13.97 -6.96
CA ILE A 702 -11.07 14.96 -5.87
C ILE A 702 -9.66 15.36 -5.44
N GLN A 703 -9.41 16.66 -5.30
CA GLN A 703 -8.17 17.21 -4.72
C GLN A 703 -8.53 18.22 -3.62
N SER A 704 -7.69 18.31 -2.59
CA SER A 704 -7.94 19.19 -1.44
C SER A 704 -6.67 19.76 -0.81
N HIS A 705 -5.59 19.88 -1.57
CA HIS A 705 -4.29 20.37 -1.08
C HIS A 705 -4.14 21.90 -1.08
N ASP A 706 -4.92 22.62 -1.90
CA ASP A 706 -4.83 24.08 -2.05
C ASP A 706 -5.82 24.88 -1.17
N GLY A 707 -6.25 24.29 -0.04
CA GLY A 707 -7.20 24.93 0.87
C GLY A 707 -8.66 24.96 0.40
N VAL A 708 -8.92 24.40 -0.76
CA VAL A 708 -10.25 24.17 -1.33
C VAL A 708 -10.45 22.68 -1.61
N ILE A 709 -11.70 22.23 -1.71
CA ILE A 709 -12.04 20.90 -2.23
C ILE A 709 -12.42 21.06 -3.70
N GLU A 710 -11.58 20.57 -4.58
CA GLU A 710 -11.82 20.61 -6.02
C GLU A 710 -12.41 19.28 -6.49
N LEU A 711 -13.53 19.37 -7.20
CA LEU A 711 -14.23 18.21 -7.75
C LEU A 711 -13.89 18.04 -9.23
N LEU A 712 -13.64 16.80 -9.63
CA LEU A 712 -13.30 16.38 -11.00
C LEU A 712 -12.11 17.16 -11.61
N PRO A 713 -11.00 17.39 -10.86
CA PRO A 713 -9.88 18.20 -11.34
C PRO A 713 -9.18 17.61 -12.56
N ALA A 714 -9.23 16.28 -12.73
CA ALA A 714 -8.57 15.56 -13.81
C ALA A 714 -9.48 14.45 -14.39
N LEU A 715 -10.74 14.79 -14.67
CA LEU A 715 -11.70 13.85 -15.23
C LEU A 715 -11.39 13.57 -16.71
N PRO A 716 -11.16 12.29 -17.12
CA PRO A 716 -11.02 11.94 -18.52
C PRO A 716 -12.38 11.89 -19.24
N LYS A 717 -12.39 12.09 -20.55
CA LYS A 717 -13.61 11.96 -21.36
C LYS A 717 -14.24 10.58 -21.27
N ALA A 718 -13.43 9.56 -21.06
CA ALA A 718 -13.88 8.18 -20.88
C ALA A 718 -14.81 8.00 -19.67
N TRP A 719 -14.68 8.83 -18.63
CA TRP A 719 -15.53 8.83 -17.44
C TRP A 719 -16.54 9.98 -17.48
N SER A 720 -17.21 10.17 -18.60
CA SER A 720 -18.15 11.28 -18.78
C SER A 720 -19.34 11.25 -17.83
N GLU A 721 -19.71 10.09 -17.28
CA GLU A 721 -20.74 9.90 -16.28
C GLU A 721 -20.22 9.00 -15.15
N GLY A 722 -20.70 9.21 -13.94
CA GLY A 722 -20.33 8.37 -12.82
C GLY A 722 -20.82 8.91 -11.49
N SER A 723 -20.47 8.18 -10.45
CA SER A 723 -20.70 8.59 -9.07
C SER A 723 -19.61 8.05 -8.16
N VAL A 724 -19.32 8.80 -7.12
CA VAL A 724 -18.47 8.33 -6.02
C VAL A 724 -19.06 8.79 -4.70
N SER A 725 -19.02 7.91 -3.70
CA SER A 725 -19.49 8.24 -2.36
C SER A 725 -18.42 7.94 -1.33
N GLY A 726 -18.34 8.79 -0.30
CA GLY A 726 -17.53 8.55 0.88
C GLY A 726 -16.05 8.85 0.77
N LEU A 727 -15.57 9.49 -0.30
CA LEU A 727 -14.19 9.96 -0.37
C LEU A 727 -13.95 11.03 0.69
N CYS A 728 -12.75 11.03 1.26
CA CYS A 728 -12.36 12.04 2.25
C CYS A 728 -11.56 13.17 1.62
N ALA A 729 -11.63 14.34 2.25
CA ALA A 729 -10.85 15.50 1.90
C ALA A 729 -10.20 16.13 3.14
N ARG A 730 -9.08 16.81 2.94
CA ARG A 730 -8.36 17.53 4.01
C ARG A 730 -9.28 18.54 4.67
N GLY A 731 -9.11 18.73 5.97
CA GLY A 731 -10.02 19.53 6.80
C GLY A 731 -11.09 18.70 7.53
N GLY A 732 -11.09 17.38 7.36
CA GLY A 732 -12.01 16.45 8.03
C GLY A 732 -13.38 16.37 7.35
N PHE A 733 -13.39 16.28 6.04
CA PHE A 733 -14.61 16.18 5.25
C PHE A 733 -14.76 14.81 4.58
N GLU A 734 -16.01 14.38 4.43
CA GLU A 734 -16.41 13.24 3.60
C GLU A 734 -17.30 13.78 2.47
N VAL A 735 -17.00 13.41 1.23
CA VAL A 735 -17.59 13.99 0.03
C VAL A 735 -18.13 12.88 -0.87
N SER A 736 -19.36 13.10 -1.36
CA SER A 736 -20.00 12.22 -2.32
C SER A 736 -20.58 13.05 -3.45
N PHE A 737 -20.40 12.61 -4.70
CA PHE A 737 -20.94 13.35 -5.85
C PHE A 737 -21.23 12.44 -7.04
N GLU A 738 -22.18 12.93 -7.88
CA GLU A 738 -22.56 12.31 -9.14
C GLU A 738 -22.31 13.31 -10.27
N TRP A 739 -21.85 12.82 -11.41
CA TRP A 739 -21.64 13.64 -12.59
C TRP A 739 -22.22 12.99 -13.85
N LYS A 740 -22.58 13.83 -14.80
CA LYS A 740 -23.11 13.42 -16.10
C LYS A 740 -22.69 14.41 -17.19
N GLY A 741 -22.16 13.89 -18.30
CA GLY A 741 -21.58 14.68 -19.37
C GLY A 741 -20.38 15.50 -18.91
N GLY A 742 -19.61 15.00 -17.92
CA GLY A 742 -18.49 15.72 -17.30
C GLY A 742 -18.90 16.79 -16.28
N TYR A 743 -20.20 16.96 -15.98
CA TYR A 743 -20.69 17.98 -15.05
C TYR A 743 -21.25 17.39 -13.78
N VAL A 744 -20.81 17.90 -12.62
CA VAL A 744 -21.36 17.53 -11.32
C VAL A 744 -22.85 17.86 -11.27
N ARG A 745 -23.67 16.89 -10.96
CA ARG A 745 -25.13 16.99 -10.85
C ARG A 745 -25.65 17.03 -9.44
N LYS A 746 -24.97 16.26 -8.57
CA LYS A 746 -25.25 16.21 -7.14
C LYS A 746 -23.93 16.18 -6.40
N CYS A 747 -23.87 16.87 -5.29
CA CYS A 747 -22.75 16.79 -4.36
C CYS A 747 -23.30 16.86 -2.94
N SER A 748 -22.75 16.05 -2.04
CA SER A 748 -22.97 16.16 -0.60
C SER A 748 -21.64 16.16 0.12
N ILE A 749 -21.56 16.97 1.16
CA ILE A 749 -20.38 17.10 2.00
C ILE A 749 -20.78 16.96 3.47
N LYS A 750 -20.04 16.14 4.21
CA LYS A 750 -20.20 15.90 5.64
C LYS A 750 -18.93 16.35 6.37
N ALA A 751 -19.07 17.10 7.45
CA ALA A 751 -17.96 17.57 8.24
C ALA A 751 -17.79 16.72 9.52
N ARG A 752 -16.55 16.33 9.84
CA ARG A 752 -16.22 15.65 11.10
C ARG A 752 -16.21 16.60 12.31
N LYS A 753 -15.94 17.89 12.07
CA LYS A 753 -15.93 18.96 13.08
C LYS A 753 -16.59 20.23 12.53
N ASN A 754 -16.82 21.21 13.40
CA ASN A 754 -17.28 22.54 12.97
C ASN A 754 -16.24 23.14 12.03
N SER A 755 -16.59 23.37 10.78
CA SER A 755 -15.67 23.83 9.76
C SER A 755 -16.35 24.68 8.71
N THR A 756 -15.55 25.53 8.08
CA THR A 756 -15.92 26.21 6.82
C THR A 756 -15.03 25.68 5.73
N VAL A 757 -15.61 25.32 4.60
CA VAL A 757 -14.93 24.78 3.44
C VAL A 757 -15.35 25.49 2.19
N THR A 758 -14.42 25.70 1.28
CA THR A 758 -14.70 26.14 -0.09
C THR A 758 -14.59 24.96 -1.04
N LEU A 759 -15.69 24.71 -1.74
CA LEU A 759 -15.73 23.78 -2.86
C LEU A 759 -15.37 24.55 -4.13
N PHE A 760 -14.56 23.95 -4.97
CA PHE A 760 -14.18 24.49 -6.28
C PHE A 760 -14.56 23.49 -7.38
N TYR A 761 -15.21 23.98 -8.41
CA TYR A 761 -15.60 23.16 -9.56
C TYR A 761 -15.83 24.05 -10.79
N ASN A 762 -15.20 23.70 -11.92
CA ASN A 762 -15.37 24.36 -13.21
C ASN A 762 -15.29 25.91 -13.12
N GLY A 763 -14.24 26.41 -12.44
CA GLY A 763 -14.01 27.85 -12.26
C GLY A 763 -14.93 28.54 -11.25
N GLN A 764 -15.87 27.83 -10.64
CA GLN A 764 -16.79 28.36 -9.63
C GLN A 764 -16.40 27.95 -8.22
N GLN A 765 -16.63 28.83 -7.26
CA GLN A 765 -16.39 28.55 -5.84
C GLN A 765 -17.68 28.64 -5.03
N LYS A 766 -17.83 27.76 -4.06
CA LYS A 766 -18.94 27.76 -3.12
C LYS A 766 -18.46 27.48 -1.70
N THR A 767 -18.58 28.48 -0.84
CA THR A 767 -18.22 28.34 0.57
C THR A 767 -19.40 27.82 1.38
N VAL A 768 -19.16 26.81 2.20
CA VAL A 768 -20.15 26.13 3.02
C VAL A 768 -19.65 26.09 4.46
N LYS A 769 -20.54 26.44 5.40
CA LYS A 769 -20.28 26.35 6.84
C LYS A 769 -21.08 25.16 7.42
N LEU A 770 -20.36 24.24 8.08
CA LEU A 770 -20.92 22.99 8.57
C LEU A 770 -20.63 22.81 10.06
N LYS A 771 -21.58 22.24 10.78
CA LYS A 771 -21.37 21.73 12.15
C LYS A 771 -20.81 20.30 12.09
N ALA A 772 -20.18 19.87 13.18
CA ALA A 772 -19.73 18.49 13.35
C ALA A 772 -20.88 17.50 13.11
N GLY A 773 -20.64 16.48 12.27
CA GLY A 773 -21.64 15.48 11.89
C GLY A 773 -22.68 15.94 10.86
N GLN A 774 -22.72 17.22 10.52
CA GLN A 774 -23.68 17.75 9.55
C GLN A 774 -23.31 17.32 8.13
N THR A 775 -24.32 16.86 7.37
CA THR A 775 -24.25 16.65 5.93
C THR A 775 -25.05 17.75 5.22
N GLN A 776 -24.47 18.34 4.18
CA GLN A 776 -25.13 19.33 3.34
C GLN A 776 -25.09 18.93 1.88
N SER A 777 -26.27 18.98 1.23
CA SER A 777 -26.38 18.77 -0.21
C SER A 777 -26.17 20.09 -0.95
N ILE A 778 -25.42 20.05 -2.03
CA ILE A 778 -25.17 21.15 -2.94
C ILE A 778 -25.98 20.89 -4.20
N LYS A 779 -26.99 21.71 -4.45
CA LYS A 779 -27.99 21.45 -5.52
C LYS A 779 -27.68 22.13 -6.86
N THR A 780 -26.85 23.15 -6.85
CA THR A 780 -26.54 23.95 -8.06
C THR A 780 -25.10 24.44 -8.02
N TRP A 781 -24.44 24.39 -9.16
CA TRP A 781 -23.13 24.99 -9.44
C TRP A 781 -23.32 26.13 -10.42
#